data_2a11a352daab0b7ee71890e8cb3f69cc
#
_entry.id   2a11a352daab0b7ee71890e8cb3f69cc
#
_cell.length_a   1.000
_cell.length_b   1.000
_cell.length_c   1.000
_cell.angle_alpha   90.00
_cell.angle_beta   90.00
_cell.angle_gamma   90.00
#
_symmetry.space_group_name_H-M   'P 1'
#
loop_
_entity.id
_entity.type
_entity.pdbx_description
1 polymer ?
#
loop_
_entity_poly.entity_id
_entity_poly.type
_entity_poly.pdbx_seq_one_letter_code
_entity_poly.pdbx_strand_id
1 'polypeptide(L)'
;TLTKAQKMEREKFRIPRSVQDAIPIRRIFADGIFQVGNRYSKTWSFTDINYAIASKEDKTSMFLDYSELLNALDSGASAKITIYNRRINKAEFERSVLLPDKADGLDEYRHEFNKMLTAQVTGTSNSIMRERYLTVSVVKRNADEARSYFSRVGTDLVTHLAQLSSVANELTLTERLHIFRDFFKAGEQAAAEFNIHEHAKRGQHFKDWFCPDSMEFAADHFKVDARYGRVLYLQEYASYIKDSFVSELCDLDRDLMLSIDILPVPTDEAARQLQSILLGVETNVANWQRRQNANNNFTATIPYDMELQRKETKEMLDDLTTRDQRMMFGLVTMVHLADSKEQLDSDTETLYSTARKHLCQLSTLRWQQKDGLDTVLPYGLRKIQALRTLTTESTAVLIPFRAQEIMQPNGLYYGQNAVSKNMIVADRRLLLNGNSFRLGVSGSGKSMSAKEEIVQIALSTEDDILILDPESEFGYLTEALGGEVIRISATSDTHINALDMDRAYGDERNPIVSKSEFVLSLFEQLIGDGMVTAKEKSILGRCTEQVYLPYIRNGYKGTPPTLQDFYRLLQMQPEPEAQGLALSSELFITGTLNTFARHTNVDTQARIIAYDIRELGEQLMPLGMLVTLDAIYNRVIQNWKKGRRTWIFCDEFYILFRYEYSANFFYKLWKRIRKYNGLVTGLTQNVDELLRSDTARLMLANSEFLVMLNQSATDRAELAKLLNISDNQLGYVTNVPAGCGLIRCAGNIVPFTNSFPKDTKLYKLMSTNPSEKKE
;
A
#
# COMPACT_ATOMS: atom_id res chain seq x y z
N THR A 1 -35.56 28.99 3.71
CA THR A 1 -36.66 28.00 3.53
C THR A 1 -36.04 26.63 3.25
N LEU A 2 -36.46 25.61 4.01
CA LEU A 2 -35.98 24.25 3.84
C LEU A 2 -36.41 23.69 2.46
N THR A 3 -35.50 23.04 1.76
CA THR A 3 -35.81 22.32 0.53
C THR A 3 -36.84 21.20 0.80
N LYS A 4 -37.45 20.66 -0.26
CA LYS A 4 -38.40 19.56 -0.15
C LYS A 4 -37.75 18.32 0.50
N ALA A 5 -36.46 18.04 0.19
CA ALA A 5 -35.68 16.96 0.81
C ALA A 5 -35.48 17.21 2.31
N GLN A 6 -35.11 18.43 2.72
CA GLN A 6 -34.92 18.80 4.13
C GLN A 6 -36.21 18.71 4.95
N LYS A 7 -37.38 19.02 4.33
CA LYS A 7 -38.70 18.90 4.99
C LYS A 7 -39.08 17.44 5.21
N MET A 8 -38.66 16.55 4.33
CA MET A 8 -38.93 15.11 4.43
C MET A 8 -38.05 14.41 5.49
N GLU A 9 -36.94 15.03 5.91
CA GLU A 9 -36.01 14.48 6.90
C GLU A 9 -36.46 14.67 8.35
N ARG A 10 -37.52 15.43 8.64
CA ARG A 10 -38.00 15.64 9.99
C ARG A 10 -38.73 14.42 10.52
N GLU A 11 -38.06 13.62 11.34
CA GLU A 11 -38.70 12.60 12.18
C GLU A 11 -39.31 13.21 13.46
N LYS A 12 -40.40 12.62 13.93
CA LYS A 12 -40.97 12.99 15.24
C LYS A 12 -40.00 12.54 16.34
N PHE A 13 -39.70 13.42 17.27
CA PHE A 13 -38.89 13.10 18.45
C PHE A 13 -39.56 11.99 19.27
N ARG A 14 -38.80 10.93 19.54
CA ARG A 14 -39.19 9.87 20.46
C ARG A 14 -38.06 9.63 21.45
N ILE A 15 -38.40 9.50 22.72
CA ILE A 15 -37.45 9.10 23.76
C ILE A 15 -37.22 7.59 23.59
N PRO A 16 -35.99 7.12 23.31
CA PRO A 16 -35.69 5.70 23.25
C PRO A 16 -35.94 5.03 24.62
N ARG A 17 -36.55 3.85 24.59
CA ARG A 17 -36.79 3.06 25.79
C ARG A 17 -35.74 1.96 26.01
N SER A 18 -34.98 1.64 24.98
CA SER A 18 -33.89 0.67 24.98
C SER A 18 -32.75 1.14 24.13
N VAL A 19 -31.59 0.47 24.22
CA VAL A 19 -30.44 0.74 23.35
C VAL A 19 -30.78 0.44 21.90
N GLN A 20 -31.53 -0.61 21.62
CA GLN A 20 -32.00 -0.97 20.29
C GLN A 20 -32.89 0.13 19.69
N ASP A 21 -33.77 0.75 20.49
CA ASP A 21 -34.61 1.87 20.07
C ASP A 21 -33.79 3.13 19.76
N ALA A 22 -32.65 3.30 20.45
CA ALA A 22 -31.73 4.40 20.20
C ALA A 22 -31.05 4.31 18.84
N ILE A 23 -30.88 3.10 18.29
CA ILE A 23 -30.28 2.87 16.97
C ILE A 23 -31.36 3.02 15.89
N PRO A 24 -31.19 3.97 14.95
CA PRO A 24 -32.27 4.40 14.05
C PRO A 24 -32.57 3.42 12.91
N ILE A 25 -31.75 2.37 12.68
CA ILE A 25 -31.95 1.42 11.61
C ILE A 25 -33.23 0.63 11.85
N ARG A 26 -34.16 0.64 10.88
CA ARG A 26 -35.43 -0.09 10.97
C ARG A 26 -35.33 -1.49 10.36
N ARG A 27 -34.73 -1.60 9.17
CA ARG A 27 -34.56 -2.84 8.43
C ARG A 27 -33.20 -2.88 7.78
N ILE A 28 -32.72 -4.09 7.57
CA ILE A 28 -31.50 -4.40 6.81
C ILE A 28 -31.84 -5.39 5.70
N PHE A 29 -31.10 -5.32 4.59
CA PHE A 29 -31.27 -6.20 3.44
C PHE A 29 -29.96 -6.92 3.15
N ALA A 30 -30.02 -8.11 2.58
CA ALA A 30 -28.87 -8.96 2.30
C ALA A 30 -27.83 -8.30 1.37
N ASP A 31 -28.25 -7.36 0.53
CA ASP A 31 -27.44 -6.56 -0.38
C ASP A 31 -26.80 -5.31 0.26
N GLY A 32 -26.81 -5.23 1.58
CA GLY A 32 -26.18 -4.14 2.32
C GLY A 32 -27.00 -2.84 2.39
N ILE A 33 -28.23 -2.82 1.91
CA ILE A 33 -29.11 -1.65 2.03
C ILE A 33 -29.68 -1.57 3.46
N PHE A 34 -29.65 -0.39 4.04
CA PHE A 34 -30.32 -0.08 5.31
C PHE A 34 -31.54 0.80 5.07
N GLN A 35 -32.57 0.59 5.85
CA GLN A 35 -33.79 1.39 5.84
C GLN A 35 -33.97 2.11 7.17
N VAL A 36 -34.14 3.42 7.10
CA VAL A 36 -34.52 4.30 8.23
C VAL A 36 -35.76 5.10 7.79
N GLY A 37 -36.92 4.77 8.37
CA GLY A 37 -38.17 5.34 7.89
C GLY A 37 -38.48 4.97 6.44
N ASN A 38 -38.64 5.97 5.58
CA ASN A 38 -38.80 5.83 4.12
C ASN A 38 -37.47 6.10 3.34
N ARG A 39 -36.38 6.24 4.05
CA ARG A 39 -35.05 6.49 3.51
C ARG A 39 -34.28 5.17 3.42
N TYR A 40 -33.68 4.94 2.28
CA TYR A 40 -32.79 3.81 2.01
C TYR A 40 -31.36 4.33 1.83
N SER A 41 -30.39 3.59 2.32
CA SER A 41 -28.98 3.94 2.21
C SER A 41 -28.11 2.76 1.86
N LYS A 42 -27.03 3.01 1.12
CA LYS A 42 -26.00 2.06 0.77
C LYS A 42 -24.62 2.68 0.97
N THR A 43 -23.64 1.86 1.31
CA THR A 43 -22.29 2.33 1.65
C THR A 43 -21.25 1.64 0.79
N TRP A 44 -20.26 2.41 0.34
CA TRP A 44 -19.06 1.96 -0.34
C TRP A 44 -17.86 2.29 0.53
N SER A 45 -16.90 1.37 0.63
CA SER A 45 -15.57 1.70 1.14
C SER A 45 -14.69 2.19 0.00
N PHE A 46 -13.76 3.09 0.26
CA PHE A 46 -12.79 3.53 -0.73
C PHE A 46 -11.42 3.73 -0.10
N THR A 47 -10.38 3.50 -0.91
CA THR A 47 -8.99 3.59 -0.45
C THR A 47 -8.49 5.03 -0.46
N ASP A 48 -7.48 5.31 0.36
CA ASP A 48 -6.76 6.57 0.33
C ASP A 48 -5.88 6.69 -0.94
N ILE A 49 -5.51 7.91 -1.25
CA ILE A 49 -4.57 8.23 -2.33
C ILE A 49 -3.43 9.09 -1.79
N ASN A 50 -2.30 9.15 -2.49
CA ASN A 50 -1.12 9.91 -2.08
C ASN A 50 -1.28 11.43 -2.34
N TYR A 51 -2.29 12.03 -1.74
CA TYR A 51 -2.59 13.46 -1.91
C TYR A 51 -1.53 14.36 -1.26
N ALA A 52 -1.15 14.08 -0.01
CA ALA A 52 -0.27 14.95 0.77
C ALA A 52 1.13 15.11 0.15
N ILE A 53 1.65 14.05 -0.49
CA ILE A 53 2.99 14.00 -1.11
C ILE A 53 2.98 14.23 -2.61
N ALA A 54 1.81 14.44 -3.22
CA ALA A 54 1.71 14.69 -4.65
C ALA A 54 2.32 16.03 -5.04
N SER A 55 2.74 16.16 -6.31
CA SER A 55 3.16 17.44 -6.87
C SER A 55 2.02 18.46 -6.85
N LYS A 56 2.32 19.73 -7.01
CA LYS A 56 1.28 20.78 -7.05
C LYS A 56 0.32 20.56 -8.22
N GLU A 57 0.84 20.11 -9.36
CA GLU A 57 0.06 19.82 -10.57
C GLU A 57 -0.86 18.61 -10.36
N ASP A 58 -0.32 17.53 -9.77
CA ASP A 58 -1.09 16.33 -9.45
C ASP A 58 -2.17 16.63 -8.40
N LYS A 59 -1.87 17.41 -7.36
CA LYS A 59 -2.87 17.86 -6.38
C LYS A 59 -4.00 18.64 -7.04
N THR A 60 -3.69 19.51 -7.99
CA THR A 60 -4.71 20.25 -8.74
C THR A 60 -5.57 19.32 -9.57
N SER A 61 -4.97 18.33 -10.24
CA SER A 61 -5.72 17.31 -10.99
C SER A 61 -6.62 16.48 -10.07
N MET A 62 -6.09 15.98 -8.96
CA MET A 62 -6.86 15.23 -7.95
C MET A 62 -8.01 16.04 -7.37
N PHE A 63 -7.78 17.33 -7.14
CA PHE A 63 -8.82 18.24 -6.64
C PHE A 63 -9.95 18.45 -7.67
N LEU A 64 -9.61 18.57 -8.96
CA LEU A 64 -10.59 18.66 -10.04
C LEU A 64 -11.38 17.37 -10.19
N ASP A 65 -10.73 16.22 -10.17
CA ASP A 65 -11.39 14.91 -10.25
C ASP A 65 -12.33 14.69 -9.05
N TYR A 66 -11.92 15.13 -7.86
CA TYR A 66 -12.79 15.09 -6.69
C TYR A 66 -13.98 16.04 -6.80
N SER A 67 -13.78 17.21 -7.39
CA SER A 67 -14.87 18.15 -7.70
C SER A 67 -15.87 17.57 -8.69
N GLU A 68 -15.41 16.82 -9.69
CA GLU A 68 -16.27 16.08 -10.63
C GLU A 68 -17.08 15.00 -9.91
N LEU A 69 -16.49 14.24 -8.99
CA LEU A 69 -17.21 13.29 -8.14
C LEU A 69 -18.36 13.99 -7.38
N LEU A 70 -18.08 15.15 -6.77
CA LEU A 70 -19.10 15.92 -6.05
C LEU A 70 -20.20 16.43 -6.98
N ASN A 71 -19.84 16.87 -8.17
CA ASN A 71 -20.81 17.32 -9.19
C ASN A 71 -21.67 16.19 -9.75
N ALA A 72 -21.17 14.95 -9.72
CA ALA A 72 -21.92 13.75 -10.13
C ALA A 72 -22.97 13.31 -9.12
N LEU A 73 -22.95 13.82 -7.88
CA LEU A 73 -23.95 13.48 -6.86
C LEU A 73 -25.34 13.98 -7.27
N ASP A 74 -26.32 13.10 -7.13
CA ASP A 74 -27.70 13.38 -7.50
C ASP A 74 -28.33 14.34 -6.50
N SER A 75 -29.00 15.39 -6.99
CA SER A 75 -29.73 16.38 -6.16
C SER A 75 -30.93 15.80 -5.41
N GLY A 76 -31.40 14.60 -5.78
CA GLY A 76 -32.48 13.87 -5.08
C GLY A 76 -31.99 12.99 -3.92
N ALA A 77 -30.68 12.94 -3.69
CA ALA A 77 -30.07 12.12 -2.67
C ALA A 77 -29.18 12.95 -1.74
N SER A 78 -28.78 12.37 -0.62
CA SER A 78 -27.73 12.89 0.24
C SER A 78 -26.54 11.96 0.27
N ALA A 79 -25.34 12.50 0.23
CA ALA A 79 -24.10 11.75 0.36
C ALA A 79 -23.44 12.10 1.70
N LYS A 80 -22.80 11.10 2.29
CA LYS A 80 -22.03 11.24 3.53
C LYS A 80 -20.67 10.60 3.31
N ILE A 81 -19.61 11.38 3.41
CA ILE A 81 -18.24 10.89 3.42
C ILE A 81 -17.83 10.74 4.87
N THR A 82 -17.45 9.54 5.27
CA THR A 82 -17.06 9.21 6.63
C THR A 82 -15.62 8.76 6.68
N ILE A 83 -14.82 9.39 7.53
CA ILE A 83 -13.46 8.95 7.87
C ILE A 83 -13.53 8.36 9.27
N TYR A 84 -13.16 7.11 9.39
CA TYR A 84 -13.18 6.38 10.65
C TYR A 84 -11.76 5.99 11.06
N ASN A 85 -11.29 6.58 12.15
CA ASN A 85 -10.09 6.14 12.85
C ASN A 85 -10.49 5.06 13.84
N ARG A 86 -10.14 3.82 13.54
CA ARG A 86 -10.40 2.66 14.38
C ARG A 86 -9.10 2.21 15.06
N ARG A 87 -9.12 2.00 16.36
CA ARG A 87 -7.98 1.33 17.03
C ARG A 87 -7.85 -0.09 16.52
N ILE A 88 -6.63 -0.49 16.22
CA ILE A 88 -6.32 -1.88 15.86
C ILE A 88 -6.67 -2.77 17.04
N ASN A 89 -7.48 -3.79 16.77
CA ASN A 89 -7.78 -4.80 17.78
C ASN A 89 -6.51 -5.58 18.11
N LYS A 90 -6.12 -5.59 19.39
CA LYS A 90 -4.90 -6.25 19.85
C LYS A 90 -4.86 -7.74 19.45
N ALA A 91 -5.98 -8.46 19.59
CA ALA A 91 -6.06 -9.87 19.23
C ALA A 91 -5.95 -10.11 17.72
N GLU A 92 -6.51 -9.22 16.89
CA GLU A 92 -6.38 -9.28 15.43
C GLU A 92 -4.94 -8.97 15.00
N PHE A 93 -4.32 -7.95 15.61
CA PHE A 93 -2.91 -7.64 15.41
C PHE A 93 -2.00 -8.80 15.78
N GLU A 94 -2.19 -9.38 16.95
CA GLU A 94 -1.40 -10.53 17.41
C GLU A 94 -1.51 -11.73 16.47
N ARG A 95 -2.69 -12.00 15.92
CA ARG A 95 -2.91 -13.09 14.97
C ARG A 95 -2.37 -12.82 13.56
N SER A 96 -2.43 -11.59 13.09
CA SER A 96 -2.12 -11.23 11.69
C SER A 96 -0.68 -10.78 11.48
N VAL A 97 0.00 -10.29 12.51
CA VAL A 97 1.31 -9.63 12.38
C VAL A 97 2.39 -10.30 13.22
N LEU A 98 2.06 -10.75 14.45
CA LEU A 98 3.05 -11.37 15.31
C LEU A 98 3.42 -12.80 14.88
N LEU A 99 4.68 -13.15 15.08
CA LEU A 99 5.23 -14.46 14.76
C LEU A 99 4.93 -15.46 15.89
N PRO A 100 4.23 -16.57 15.63
CA PRO A 100 3.97 -17.58 16.65
C PRO A 100 5.22 -18.41 16.96
N ASP A 101 5.36 -18.89 18.18
CA ASP A 101 6.42 -19.80 18.58
C ASP A 101 6.31 -21.14 17.85
N LYS A 102 7.46 -21.72 17.45
CA LYS A 102 7.53 -22.96 16.68
C LYS A 102 8.39 -24.06 17.35
N ALA A 103 9.06 -23.75 18.45
CA ALA A 103 9.97 -24.66 19.16
C ALA A 103 11.10 -25.25 18.26
N ASP A 104 11.59 -24.46 17.32
CA ASP A 104 12.63 -24.82 16.35
C ASP A 104 14.02 -24.26 16.68
N GLY A 105 14.18 -23.70 17.89
CA GLY A 105 15.41 -23.05 18.34
C GLY A 105 15.55 -21.58 17.93
N LEU A 106 14.60 -21.02 17.18
CA LEU A 106 14.62 -19.63 16.72
C LEU A 106 13.60 -18.73 17.46
N ASP A 107 12.95 -19.24 18.49
CA ASP A 107 11.89 -18.51 19.20
C ASP A 107 12.41 -17.25 19.93
N GLU A 108 13.69 -17.22 20.32
CA GLU A 108 14.30 -16.00 20.86
C GLU A 108 14.25 -14.85 19.85
N TYR A 109 14.53 -15.13 18.58
CA TYR A 109 14.44 -14.12 17.52
C TYR A 109 12.99 -13.71 17.22
N ARG A 110 12.03 -14.65 17.32
CA ARG A 110 10.60 -14.33 17.20
C ARG A 110 10.16 -13.40 18.32
N HIS A 111 10.59 -13.65 19.55
CA HIS A 111 10.27 -12.78 20.69
C HIS A 111 10.87 -11.37 20.54
N GLU A 112 12.12 -11.24 20.09
CA GLU A 112 12.72 -9.93 19.82
C GLU A 112 11.98 -9.18 18.71
N PHE A 113 11.64 -9.87 17.62
CA PHE A 113 10.91 -9.28 16.50
C PHE A 113 9.50 -8.85 16.92
N ASN A 114 8.78 -9.70 17.63
CA ASN A 114 7.45 -9.41 18.17
C ASN A 114 7.47 -8.23 19.16
N LYS A 115 8.50 -8.15 20.02
CA LYS A 115 8.69 -7.02 20.92
C LYS A 115 8.87 -5.70 20.17
N MET A 116 9.66 -5.72 19.10
CA MET A 116 9.82 -4.55 18.24
C MET A 116 8.50 -4.15 17.58
N LEU A 117 7.76 -5.08 16.98
CA LEU A 117 6.45 -4.81 16.36
C LEU A 117 5.44 -4.26 17.38
N THR A 118 5.38 -4.86 18.57
CA THR A 118 4.49 -4.41 19.65
C THR A 118 4.84 -3.00 20.11
N ALA A 119 6.13 -2.68 20.27
CA ALA A 119 6.59 -1.35 20.64
C ALA A 119 6.23 -0.29 19.58
N GLN A 120 6.26 -0.66 18.30
CA GLN A 120 5.83 0.22 17.20
C GLN A 120 4.33 0.55 17.28
N VAL A 121 3.49 -0.37 17.72
CA VAL A 121 2.05 -0.16 17.85
C VAL A 121 1.69 0.57 19.14
N THR A 122 2.36 0.26 20.26
CA THR A 122 1.99 0.81 21.57
C THR A 122 2.65 2.16 21.91
N GLY A 123 3.75 2.49 21.26
CA GLY A 123 4.58 3.66 21.61
C GLY A 123 4.20 4.98 20.92
N THR A 124 3.34 4.95 19.92
CA THR A 124 2.98 6.13 19.11
C THR A 124 1.58 6.00 18.50
N SER A 125 1.11 7.03 17.77
CA SER A 125 -0.14 7.09 17.00
C SER A 125 -0.39 5.93 16.00
N ASN A 126 0.37 4.88 16.04
CA ASN A 126 0.42 3.78 15.07
C ASN A 126 -0.61 2.67 15.33
N SER A 127 -1.46 2.83 16.33
CA SER A 127 -2.51 1.86 16.66
C SER A 127 -3.83 2.10 15.93
N ILE A 128 -3.85 3.01 14.95
CA ILE A 128 -5.08 3.45 14.28
C ILE A 128 -5.06 3.06 12.80
N MET A 129 -6.07 2.30 12.40
CA MET A 129 -6.46 2.14 11.00
C MET A 129 -7.45 3.24 10.63
N ARG A 130 -7.20 3.90 9.50
CA ARG A 130 -8.08 4.92 8.97
C ARG A 130 -8.85 4.37 7.77
N GLU A 131 -10.14 4.19 7.96
CA GLU A 131 -11.07 3.68 6.96
C GLU A 131 -11.90 4.83 6.40
N ARG A 132 -12.34 4.71 5.15
CA ARG A 132 -13.12 5.71 4.43
C ARG A 132 -14.34 5.10 3.82
N TYR A 133 -15.47 5.76 4.01
CA TYR A 133 -16.76 5.29 3.54
C TYR A 133 -17.52 6.41 2.84
N LEU A 134 -18.24 6.06 1.78
CA LEU A 134 -19.20 6.91 1.12
C LEU A 134 -20.58 6.28 1.25
N THR A 135 -21.46 6.93 1.98
CA THR A 135 -22.85 6.48 2.17
C THR A 135 -23.78 7.39 1.38
N VAL A 136 -24.53 6.81 0.45
CA VAL A 136 -25.56 7.52 -0.29
C VAL A 136 -26.92 7.11 0.25
N SER A 137 -27.79 8.07 0.48
CA SER A 137 -29.15 7.83 0.96
C SER A 137 -30.17 8.54 0.10
N VAL A 138 -31.31 7.89 -0.11
CA VAL A 138 -32.40 8.37 -0.97
C VAL A 138 -33.74 7.95 -0.40
N VAL A 139 -34.74 8.78 -0.59
CA VAL A 139 -36.13 8.46 -0.25
C VAL A 139 -36.77 7.76 -1.43
N LYS A 140 -37.23 6.50 -1.22
CA LYS A 140 -37.93 5.69 -2.22
C LYS A 140 -39.17 5.04 -1.61
N ARG A 141 -40.08 4.57 -2.46
CA ARG A 141 -41.32 3.94 -2.03
C ARG A 141 -41.12 2.52 -1.46
N ASN A 142 -40.16 1.81 -2.06
CA ASN A 142 -39.82 0.43 -1.68
C ASN A 142 -38.34 0.13 -1.92
N ALA A 143 -37.91 -1.05 -1.46
CA ALA A 143 -36.53 -1.49 -1.55
C ALA A 143 -36.08 -1.75 -3.00
N ASP A 144 -36.98 -2.18 -3.90
CA ASP A 144 -36.60 -2.51 -5.29
C ASP A 144 -36.27 -1.25 -6.11
N GLU A 145 -37.03 -0.17 -5.88
CA GLU A 145 -36.69 1.13 -6.45
C GLU A 145 -35.35 1.65 -5.93
N ALA A 146 -35.07 1.41 -4.64
CA ALA A 146 -33.79 1.77 -4.04
C ALA A 146 -32.63 0.93 -4.64
N ARG A 147 -32.80 -0.36 -4.85
CA ARG A 147 -31.79 -1.24 -5.49
C ARG A 147 -31.44 -0.76 -6.90
N SER A 148 -32.46 -0.48 -7.71
CA SER A 148 -32.27 0.04 -9.06
C SER A 148 -31.51 1.38 -9.07
N TYR A 149 -31.84 2.25 -8.12
CA TYR A 149 -31.15 3.52 -7.94
C TYR A 149 -29.67 3.32 -7.57
N PHE A 150 -29.38 2.51 -6.55
CA PHE A 150 -28.00 2.30 -6.07
C PHE A 150 -27.15 1.54 -7.07
N SER A 151 -27.71 0.64 -7.86
CA SER A 151 -26.97 -0.05 -8.93
C SER A 151 -26.44 0.94 -9.97
N ARG A 152 -27.28 1.89 -10.38
CA ARG A 152 -26.89 2.94 -11.34
C ARG A 152 -25.87 3.90 -10.74
N VAL A 153 -26.19 4.47 -9.59
CA VAL A 153 -25.34 5.49 -8.93
C VAL A 153 -24.01 4.87 -8.47
N GLY A 154 -24.03 3.62 -8.00
CA GLY A 154 -22.82 2.93 -7.54
C GLY A 154 -21.79 2.77 -8.66
N THR A 155 -22.22 2.46 -9.88
CA THR A 155 -21.31 2.36 -11.03
C THR A 155 -20.62 3.71 -11.30
N ASP A 156 -21.39 4.80 -11.30
CA ASP A 156 -20.85 6.14 -11.52
C ASP A 156 -19.86 6.55 -10.42
N LEU A 157 -20.19 6.29 -9.16
CA LEU A 157 -19.33 6.60 -8.01
C LEU A 157 -18.00 5.81 -8.06
N VAL A 158 -18.07 4.52 -8.35
CA VAL A 158 -16.87 3.67 -8.49
C VAL A 158 -15.98 4.18 -9.63
N THR A 159 -16.56 4.59 -10.74
CA THR A 159 -15.82 5.15 -11.89
C THR A 159 -15.11 6.45 -11.53
N HIS A 160 -15.79 7.39 -10.87
CA HIS A 160 -15.19 8.65 -10.45
C HIS A 160 -14.08 8.45 -9.40
N LEU A 161 -14.26 7.53 -8.45
CA LEU A 161 -13.22 7.19 -7.49
C LEU A 161 -12.02 6.51 -8.16
N ALA A 162 -12.24 5.68 -9.18
CA ALA A 162 -11.17 5.09 -9.96
C ALA A 162 -10.34 6.14 -10.75
N GLN A 163 -10.96 7.21 -11.24
CA GLN A 163 -10.26 8.34 -11.84
C GLN A 163 -9.29 9.01 -10.86
N LEU A 164 -9.66 9.08 -9.59
CA LEU A 164 -8.80 9.52 -8.49
C LEU A 164 -7.74 8.50 -8.08
N SER A 165 -7.65 7.35 -8.74
CA SER A 165 -6.81 6.22 -8.32
C SER A 165 -7.21 5.60 -6.97
N SER A 166 -8.43 5.85 -6.51
CA SER A 166 -9.03 5.21 -5.34
C SER A 166 -9.86 4.00 -5.75
N VAL A 167 -9.63 2.88 -5.08
CA VAL A 167 -10.42 1.66 -5.30
C VAL A 167 -11.63 1.69 -4.39
N ALA A 168 -12.81 1.66 -4.98
CA ALA A 168 -14.08 1.63 -4.26
C ALA A 168 -14.74 0.26 -4.34
N ASN A 169 -15.21 -0.23 -3.20
CA ASN A 169 -15.95 -1.49 -3.10
C ASN A 169 -17.29 -1.27 -2.40
N GLU A 170 -18.32 -1.86 -2.97
CA GLU A 170 -19.63 -1.92 -2.35
C GLU A 170 -19.59 -2.79 -1.11
N LEU A 171 -20.03 -2.29 0.03
CA LEU A 171 -20.05 -3.07 1.27
C LEU A 171 -21.21 -4.05 1.30
N THR A 172 -20.92 -5.27 1.67
CA THR A 172 -21.92 -6.28 2.03
C THR A 172 -22.64 -5.90 3.32
N LEU A 173 -23.73 -6.60 3.61
CA LEU A 173 -24.45 -6.41 4.87
C LEU A 173 -23.54 -6.58 6.09
N THR A 174 -22.76 -7.64 6.11
CA THR A 174 -21.86 -7.97 7.22
C THR A 174 -20.79 -6.92 7.42
N GLU A 175 -20.10 -6.51 6.35
CA GLU A 175 -19.08 -5.46 6.38
C GLU A 175 -19.66 -4.14 6.88
N ARG A 176 -20.84 -3.78 6.43
CA ARG A 176 -21.50 -2.55 6.87
C ARG A 176 -21.90 -2.58 8.34
N LEU A 177 -22.38 -3.72 8.85
CA LEU A 177 -22.68 -3.89 10.27
C LEU A 177 -21.42 -3.90 11.14
N HIS A 178 -20.29 -4.37 10.62
CA HIS A 178 -19.01 -4.34 11.33
C HIS A 178 -18.57 -2.93 11.67
N ILE A 179 -18.85 -1.91 10.85
CA ILE A 179 -18.52 -0.52 11.16
C ILE A 179 -19.12 -0.12 12.51
N PHE A 180 -20.39 -0.46 12.74
CA PHE A 180 -21.09 -0.12 13.98
C PHE A 180 -20.64 -0.97 15.14
N ARG A 181 -20.37 -2.25 14.89
CA ARG A 181 -19.84 -3.14 15.93
C ARG A 181 -18.48 -2.69 16.42
N ASP A 182 -17.56 -2.35 15.52
CA ASP A 182 -16.24 -1.84 15.87
C ASP A 182 -16.33 -0.53 16.66
N PHE A 183 -17.28 0.34 16.32
CA PHE A 183 -17.51 1.59 17.03
C PHE A 183 -18.07 1.37 18.44
N PHE A 184 -19.10 0.52 18.60
CA PHE A 184 -19.79 0.32 19.86
C PHE A 184 -19.12 -0.72 20.76
N LYS A 185 -18.54 -1.77 20.20
CA LYS A 185 -17.95 -2.91 20.92
C LYS A 185 -16.49 -3.08 20.56
N ALA A 186 -15.62 -2.24 21.13
CA ALA A 186 -14.17 -2.36 20.92
C ALA A 186 -13.60 -3.62 21.58
N GLY A 187 -12.54 -4.19 20.98
CA GLY A 187 -11.80 -5.31 21.54
C GLY A 187 -12.17 -6.68 20.97
N GLU A 188 -11.97 -7.75 21.72
CA GLU A 188 -12.15 -9.15 21.26
C GLU A 188 -13.56 -9.46 20.78
N GLN A 189 -14.56 -8.76 21.27
CA GLN A 189 -15.96 -8.92 20.87
C GLN A 189 -16.22 -8.45 19.43
N ALA A 190 -15.37 -7.62 18.86
CA ALA A 190 -15.51 -7.12 17.49
C ALA A 190 -15.23 -8.19 16.41
N ALA A 191 -14.46 -9.23 16.73
CA ALA A 191 -14.00 -10.24 15.76
C ALA A 191 -15.04 -11.31 15.37
N ALA A 192 -16.27 -11.27 15.88
CA ALA A 192 -17.28 -12.27 15.60
C ALA A 192 -17.91 -12.09 14.20
N GLU A 193 -18.13 -13.19 13.49
CA GLU A 193 -18.86 -13.19 12.21
C GLU A 193 -20.37 -13.04 12.41
N PHE A 194 -21.02 -12.28 11.52
CA PHE A 194 -22.46 -12.11 11.51
C PHE A 194 -23.10 -13.07 10.52
N ASN A 195 -24.03 -13.93 11.03
CA ASN A 195 -24.85 -14.78 10.18
C ASN A 195 -26.34 -14.43 10.39
N ILE A 196 -26.92 -13.73 9.42
CA ILE A 196 -28.32 -13.27 9.48
C ILE A 196 -29.32 -14.43 9.65
N HIS A 197 -29.05 -15.58 9.02
CA HIS A 197 -29.93 -16.73 9.09
C HIS A 197 -29.91 -17.40 10.47
N GLU A 198 -28.75 -17.47 11.11
CA GLU A 198 -28.63 -18.00 12.46
C GLU A 198 -29.27 -17.09 13.50
N HIS A 199 -29.08 -15.77 13.37
CA HIS A 199 -29.72 -14.79 14.24
C HIS A 199 -31.24 -14.84 14.11
N ALA A 200 -31.78 -14.93 12.88
CA ALA A 200 -33.20 -15.04 12.64
C ALA A 200 -33.80 -16.37 13.20
N LYS A 201 -33.06 -17.48 13.06
CA LYS A 201 -33.51 -18.79 13.62
C LYS A 201 -33.55 -18.78 15.15
N ARG A 202 -32.64 -18.03 15.79
CA ARG A 202 -32.62 -17.88 17.26
C ARG A 202 -33.61 -16.84 17.79
N GLY A 203 -34.35 -16.17 16.91
CA GLY A 203 -35.29 -15.11 17.27
C GLY A 203 -34.61 -13.84 17.79
N GLN A 204 -33.31 -13.66 17.52
CA GLN A 204 -32.54 -12.50 17.94
C GLN A 204 -32.72 -11.35 16.95
N HIS A 205 -32.81 -10.13 17.46
CA HIS A 205 -32.85 -8.94 16.62
C HIS A 205 -31.44 -8.63 16.10
N PHE A 206 -31.30 -8.23 14.83
CA PHE A 206 -29.98 -7.95 14.22
C PHE A 206 -29.17 -6.87 14.96
N LYS A 207 -29.85 -5.94 15.63
CA LYS A 207 -29.20 -4.89 16.44
C LYS A 207 -28.44 -5.44 17.65
N ASP A 208 -28.85 -6.61 18.19
CA ASP A 208 -28.21 -7.25 19.33
C ASP A 208 -26.76 -7.61 19.03
N TRP A 209 -26.44 -7.82 17.77
CA TRP A 209 -25.09 -8.17 17.36
C TRP A 209 -24.07 -7.03 17.48
N PHE A 210 -24.50 -5.77 17.33
CA PHE A 210 -23.60 -4.61 17.33
C PHE A 210 -23.94 -3.52 18.35
N CYS A 211 -25.13 -3.51 18.95
CA CYS A 211 -25.50 -2.49 19.92
C CYS A 211 -24.70 -2.66 21.22
N PRO A 212 -24.37 -1.56 21.91
CA PRO A 212 -23.74 -1.63 23.24
C PRO A 212 -24.75 -2.09 24.29
N ASP A 213 -24.26 -2.42 25.47
CA ASP A 213 -25.12 -2.85 26.59
C ASP A 213 -25.81 -1.64 27.26
N SER A 214 -25.17 -0.48 27.25
CA SER A 214 -25.73 0.76 27.81
C SER A 214 -25.36 2.00 26.98
N MET A 215 -26.28 2.97 26.96
CA MET A 215 -26.07 4.29 26.37
C MET A 215 -26.68 5.35 27.29
N GLU A 216 -25.88 6.34 27.69
CA GLU A 216 -26.32 7.49 28.49
C GLU A 216 -25.99 8.78 27.74
N PHE A 217 -26.94 9.69 27.64
CA PHE A 217 -26.75 10.97 26.95
C PHE A 217 -26.86 12.12 27.96
N ALA A 218 -25.77 12.87 28.11
CA ALA A 218 -25.70 14.08 28.90
C ALA A 218 -25.82 15.35 28.04
N ALA A 219 -25.67 16.51 28.66
CA ALA A 219 -25.83 17.79 27.95
C ALA A 219 -24.74 18.01 26.87
N ASP A 220 -23.50 17.59 27.13
CA ASP A 220 -22.31 17.88 26.31
C ASP A 220 -21.48 16.65 25.95
N HIS A 221 -21.87 15.48 26.40
CA HIS A 221 -21.23 14.21 26.12
C HIS A 221 -22.23 13.05 26.22
N PHE A 222 -21.78 11.87 25.84
CA PHE A 222 -22.51 10.63 26.04
C PHE A 222 -21.58 9.56 26.60
N LYS A 223 -22.15 8.47 27.08
CA LYS A 223 -21.44 7.31 27.54
C LYS A 223 -21.96 6.07 26.83
N VAL A 224 -21.08 5.23 26.36
CA VAL A 224 -21.36 3.93 25.75
C VAL A 224 -20.58 2.89 26.51
N ASP A 225 -21.29 2.03 27.25
CA ASP A 225 -20.71 1.11 28.20
C ASP A 225 -19.74 1.82 29.18
N ALA A 226 -18.46 1.49 29.15
CA ALA A 226 -17.44 2.12 29.98
C ALA A 226 -16.77 3.37 29.36
N ARG A 227 -17.02 3.66 28.08
CA ARG A 227 -16.35 4.72 27.35
C ARG A 227 -17.18 5.99 27.25
N TYR A 228 -16.50 7.13 27.29
CA TYR A 228 -17.09 8.46 27.11
C TYR A 228 -16.93 8.89 25.65
N GLY A 229 -17.93 9.58 25.13
CA GLY A 229 -17.92 10.13 23.78
C GLY A 229 -18.46 11.55 23.74
N ARG A 230 -18.05 12.30 22.74
CA ARG A 230 -18.54 13.65 22.47
C ARG A 230 -18.69 13.86 20.99
N VAL A 231 -19.83 14.43 20.60
CA VAL A 231 -20.11 14.86 19.24
C VAL A 231 -19.87 16.34 19.11
N LEU A 232 -19.06 16.68 18.11
CA LEU A 232 -18.73 18.05 17.72
C LEU A 232 -19.28 18.31 16.32
N TYR A 233 -19.44 19.58 15.99
CA TYR A 233 -19.76 20.02 14.63
C TYR A 233 -18.97 21.26 14.25
N LEU A 234 -18.74 21.45 12.97
CA LEU A 234 -18.09 22.65 12.45
C LEU A 234 -19.13 23.78 12.41
N GLN A 235 -19.00 24.73 13.32
CA GLN A 235 -19.92 25.83 13.48
C GLN A 235 -19.56 26.98 12.54
N GLU A 236 -18.30 27.38 12.51
CA GLU A 236 -17.80 28.45 11.67
C GLU A 236 -16.72 27.96 10.73
N TYR A 237 -16.87 28.32 9.45
CA TYR A 237 -15.95 28.00 8.38
C TYR A 237 -15.13 29.25 8.06
N ALA A 238 -13.81 29.11 7.93
CA ALA A 238 -12.94 30.15 7.44
C ALA A 238 -13.29 30.52 5.99
N SER A 239 -13.04 31.78 5.61
CA SER A 239 -13.19 32.21 4.20
C SER A 239 -12.25 31.41 3.25
N TYR A 240 -11.12 30.95 3.77
CA TYR A 240 -10.18 30.10 3.09
C TYR A 240 -9.76 28.96 4.01
N ILE A 241 -10.11 27.73 3.63
CA ILE A 241 -9.75 26.51 4.34
C ILE A 241 -8.63 25.82 3.55
N LYS A 242 -7.60 25.36 4.25
CA LYS A 242 -6.54 24.56 3.63
C LYS A 242 -7.03 23.12 3.41
N ASP A 243 -6.58 22.50 2.34
CA ASP A 243 -6.87 21.10 1.99
C ASP A 243 -6.36 20.07 3.03
N SER A 244 -5.45 20.46 3.92
CA SER A 244 -4.99 19.65 5.05
C SER A 244 -5.94 19.63 6.25
N PHE A 245 -6.98 20.44 6.27
CA PHE A 245 -7.86 20.66 7.44
C PHE A 245 -8.50 19.37 7.96
N VAL A 246 -9.16 18.63 7.09
CA VAL A 246 -9.82 17.36 7.45
C VAL A 246 -8.81 16.32 7.90
N SER A 247 -7.68 16.24 7.21
CA SER A 247 -6.59 15.33 7.55
C SER A 247 -6.00 15.62 8.94
N GLU A 248 -5.78 16.89 9.26
CA GLU A 248 -5.26 17.32 10.57
C GLU A 248 -6.27 17.09 11.70
N LEU A 249 -7.57 17.29 11.47
CA LEU A 249 -8.62 16.96 12.45
C LEU A 249 -8.66 15.46 12.78
N CYS A 250 -8.36 14.62 11.79
CA CYS A 250 -8.34 13.18 11.97
C CYS A 250 -7.02 12.63 12.53
N ASP A 251 -6.05 13.48 12.89
CA ASP A 251 -4.75 13.03 13.44
C ASP A 251 -4.78 12.71 14.94
N LEU A 252 -5.92 12.84 15.60
CA LEU A 252 -6.08 12.44 16.99
C LEU A 252 -5.95 10.92 17.13
N ASP A 253 -5.07 10.49 18.04
CA ASP A 253 -4.82 9.07 18.34
C ASP A 253 -5.90 8.47 19.24
N ARG A 254 -7.13 8.46 18.77
CA ARG A 254 -8.32 7.94 19.44
C ARG A 254 -9.28 7.35 18.43
N ASP A 255 -10.22 6.54 18.91
CA ASP A 255 -11.40 6.20 18.12
C ASP A 255 -12.14 7.49 17.77
N LEU A 256 -12.15 7.81 16.51
CA LEU A 256 -12.72 9.05 15.98
C LEU A 256 -13.43 8.76 14.68
N MET A 257 -14.59 9.33 14.51
CA MET A 257 -15.32 9.32 13.24
C MET A 257 -15.67 10.73 12.85
N LEU A 258 -15.29 11.15 11.66
CA LEU A 258 -15.63 12.43 11.05
C LEU A 258 -16.50 12.16 9.84
N SER A 259 -17.64 12.84 9.75
CA SER A 259 -18.55 12.73 8.62
C SER A 259 -18.80 14.08 7.98
N ILE A 260 -18.79 14.11 6.67
CA ILE A 260 -19.12 15.26 5.84
C ILE A 260 -20.41 14.92 5.11
N ASP A 261 -21.52 15.54 5.54
CA ASP A 261 -22.80 15.42 4.87
C ASP A 261 -22.88 16.43 3.71
N ILE A 262 -23.27 15.95 2.54
CA ILE A 262 -23.35 16.74 1.31
C ILE A 262 -24.74 16.55 0.72
N LEU A 263 -25.46 17.66 0.58
CA LEU A 263 -26.79 17.70 -0.03
C LEU A 263 -26.73 18.58 -1.28
N PRO A 264 -26.64 17.98 -2.47
CA PRO A 264 -26.67 18.74 -3.71
C PRO A 264 -28.01 19.44 -3.88
N VAL A 265 -27.98 20.71 -4.33
CA VAL A 265 -29.18 21.50 -4.62
C VAL A 265 -29.37 21.53 -6.14
N PRO A 266 -30.61 21.34 -6.65
CA PRO A 266 -30.91 21.52 -8.07
C PRO A 266 -30.48 22.91 -8.57
N THR A 267 -29.84 22.99 -9.72
CA THR A 267 -29.24 24.23 -10.23
C THR A 267 -30.25 25.37 -10.37
N ASP A 268 -31.48 25.06 -10.81
CA ASP A 268 -32.56 26.02 -10.96
C ASP A 268 -33.08 26.53 -9.60
N GLU A 269 -33.10 25.71 -8.58
CA GLU A 269 -33.45 26.06 -7.20
C GLU A 269 -32.32 26.87 -6.56
N ALA A 270 -31.08 26.51 -6.76
CA ALA A 270 -29.90 27.20 -6.27
C ALA A 270 -29.83 28.63 -6.82
N ALA A 271 -29.99 28.79 -8.12
CA ALA A 271 -29.98 30.11 -8.76
C ALA A 271 -31.11 31.03 -8.18
N ARG A 272 -32.33 30.50 -8.04
CA ARG A 272 -33.44 31.23 -7.45
C ARG A 272 -33.20 31.63 -5.99
N GLN A 273 -32.64 30.75 -5.19
CA GLN A 273 -32.30 31.03 -3.79
C GLN A 273 -31.25 32.13 -3.68
N LEU A 274 -30.17 32.06 -4.44
CA LEU A 274 -29.11 33.07 -4.44
C LEU A 274 -29.61 34.45 -4.95
N GLN A 275 -30.42 34.46 -6.00
CA GLN A 275 -31.05 35.68 -6.48
C GLN A 275 -31.95 36.32 -5.40
N SER A 276 -32.70 35.51 -4.67
CA SER A 276 -33.54 35.98 -3.56
C SER A 276 -32.70 36.55 -2.42
N ILE A 277 -31.57 35.89 -2.07
CA ILE A 277 -30.65 36.37 -1.04
C ILE A 277 -30.01 37.68 -1.49
N LEU A 278 -29.52 37.75 -2.74
CA LEU A 278 -28.93 38.97 -3.29
C LEU A 278 -29.90 40.13 -3.28
N LEU A 279 -31.16 39.91 -3.67
CA LEU A 279 -32.21 40.93 -3.62
C LEU A 279 -32.45 41.42 -2.18
N GLY A 280 -32.44 40.52 -1.21
CA GLY A 280 -32.55 40.87 0.21
C GLY A 280 -31.37 41.71 0.69
N VAL A 281 -30.15 41.37 0.33
CA VAL A 281 -28.94 42.14 0.67
C VAL A 281 -28.96 43.52 0.02
N GLU A 282 -29.27 43.59 -1.29
CA GLU A 282 -29.40 44.87 -2.00
C GLU A 282 -30.49 45.76 -1.38
N THR A 283 -31.61 45.18 -0.97
CA THR A 283 -32.68 45.91 -0.26
C THR A 283 -32.20 46.46 1.09
N ASN A 284 -31.44 45.66 1.85
CA ASN A 284 -30.87 46.09 3.12
C ASN A 284 -29.85 47.22 2.93
N VAL A 285 -28.98 47.12 1.93
CA VAL A 285 -28.04 48.19 1.57
C VAL A 285 -28.79 49.48 1.18
N ALA A 286 -29.80 49.36 0.32
CA ALA A 286 -30.62 50.52 -0.08
C ALA A 286 -31.36 51.16 1.11
N ASN A 287 -31.94 50.37 2.01
CA ASN A 287 -32.59 50.88 3.22
C ASN A 287 -31.58 51.53 4.17
N TRP A 288 -30.38 50.98 4.32
CA TRP A 288 -29.32 51.57 5.12
C TRP A 288 -28.90 52.94 4.54
N GLN A 289 -28.66 53.00 3.22
CA GLN A 289 -28.33 54.25 2.53
C GLN A 289 -29.43 55.30 2.68
N ARG A 290 -30.72 54.93 2.53
CA ARG A 290 -31.86 55.83 2.75
C ARG A 290 -31.88 56.40 4.17
N ARG A 291 -31.58 55.58 5.20
CA ARG A 291 -31.50 56.03 6.59
C ARG A 291 -30.35 57.02 6.81
N GLN A 292 -29.17 56.76 6.20
CA GLN A 292 -28.02 57.66 6.29
C GLN A 292 -28.35 59.03 5.60
N ASN A 293 -28.95 58.97 4.43
CA ASN A 293 -29.33 60.16 3.71
C ASN A 293 -30.38 60.97 4.49
N ALA A 294 -31.35 60.33 5.14
CA ALA A 294 -32.33 61.02 6.01
C ALA A 294 -31.66 61.66 7.24
N ASN A 295 -30.54 61.19 7.68
CA ASN A 295 -29.71 61.72 8.75
C ASN A 295 -28.64 62.72 8.26
N ASN A 296 -28.75 63.19 6.98
CA ASN A 296 -27.80 64.12 6.33
C ASN A 296 -26.35 63.61 6.26
N ASN A 297 -26.14 62.28 6.33
CA ASN A 297 -24.80 61.61 6.26
C ASN A 297 -24.61 61.03 4.87
N PHE A 298 -24.40 61.87 3.86
CA PHE A 298 -24.28 61.49 2.45
C PHE A 298 -22.94 60.78 2.08
N THR A 299 -21.96 60.88 2.97
CA THR A 299 -20.63 60.27 2.77
C THR A 299 -20.44 58.94 3.51
N ALA A 300 -21.49 58.44 4.15
CA ALA A 300 -21.42 57.20 4.89
C ALA A 300 -21.12 56.01 3.96
N THR A 301 -20.05 55.31 4.25
CA THR A 301 -19.68 54.07 3.57
C THR A 301 -20.53 52.89 4.05
N ILE A 302 -20.91 52.03 3.15
CA ILE A 302 -21.65 50.79 3.48
C ILE A 302 -20.87 49.98 4.53
N PRO A 303 -21.53 49.48 5.58
CA PRO A 303 -20.87 48.64 6.57
C PRO A 303 -20.17 47.45 5.90
N TYR A 304 -18.96 47.17 6.35
CA TYR A 304 -18.12 46.13 5.77
C TYR A 304 -18.83 44.76 5.66
N ASP A 305 -19.57 44.36 6.69
CA ASP A 305 -20.32 43.11 6.72
C ASP A 305 -21.38 42.99 5.62
N MET A 306 -22.08 44.10 5.32
CA MET A 306 -23.08 44.15 4.23
C MET A 306 -22.40 44.06 2.85
N GLU A 307 -21.29 44.76 2.68
CA GLU A 307 -20.54 44.73 1.43
C GLU A 307 -19.90 43.37 1.20
N LEU A 308 -19.36 42.76 2.24
CA LEU A 308 -18.81 41.38 2.18
C LEU A 308 -19.89 40.35 1.78
N GLN A 309 -21.05 40.39 2.45
CA GLN A 309 -22.17 39.50 2.14
C GLN A 309 -22.68 39.68 0.70
N ARG A 310 -22.73 40.93 0.23
CA ARG A 310 -23.10 41.27 -1.14
C ARG A 310 -22.12 40.68 -2.15
N LYS A 311 -20.82 40.84 -1.89
CA LYS A 311 -19.74 40.33 -2.73
C LYS A 311 -19.77 38.82 -2.79
N GLU A 312 -19.81 38.15 -1.63
CA GLU A 312 -19.84 36.69 -1.55
C GLU A 312 -21.05 36.09 -2.28
N THR A 313 -22.23 36.71 -2.14
CA THR A 313 -23.45 36.23 -2.82
C THR A 313 -23.35 36.38 -4.34
N LYS A 314 -22.77 37.49 -4.83
CA LYS A 314 -22.52 37.69 -6.26
C LYS A 314 -21.52 36.73 -6.81
N GLU A 315 -20.40 36.54 -6.14
CA GLU A 315 -19.37 35.56 -6.54
C GLU A 315 -19.94 34.14 -6.63
N MET A 316 -20.74 33.74 -5.63
CA MET A 316 -21.38 32.41 -5.66
C MET A 316 -22.39 32.27 -6.82
N LEU A 317 -23.15 33.34 -7.15
CA LEU A 317 -24.05 33.30 -8.28
C LEU A 317 -23.29 33.23 -9.63
N ASP A 318 -22.20 33.98 -9.75
CA ASP A 318 -21.33 33.93 -10.93
C ASP A 318 -20.69 32.55 -11.08
N ASP A 319 -20.23 31.94 -10.01
CA ASP A 319 -19.65 30.56 -10.01
C ASP A 319 -20.67 29.53 -10.51
N LEU A 320 -21.92 29.61 -10.07
CA LEU A 320 -22.99 28.72 -10.52
C LEU A 320 -23.38 28.91 -11.98
N THR A 321 -23.28 30.13 -12.50
CA THR A 321 -23.74 30.44 -13.85
C THR A 321 -22.65 30.35 -14.92
N THR A 322 -21.39 30.54 -14.55
CA THR A 322 -20.26 30.67 -15.49
C THR A 322 -19.14 29.64 -15.32
N ARG A 323 -19.01 28.99 -14.15
CA ARG A 323 -17.84 28.18 -13.80
C ARG A 323 -18.13 26.70 -13.56
N ASP A 324 -19.26 26.16 -13.97
CA ASP A 324 -19.67 24.76 -13.73
C ASP A 324 -19.63 24.33 -12.25
N GLN A 325 -19.80 25.29 -11.34
CA GLN A 325 -19.94 25.03 -9.91
C GLN A 325 -21.38 24.68 -9.58
N ARG A 326 -21.57 23.82 -8.57
CA ARG A 326 -22.89 23.51 -8.02
C ARG A 326 -23.01 24.01 -6.59
N MET A 327 -24.23 24.33 -6.19
CA MET A 327 -24.53 24.66 -4.80
C MET A 327 -24.83 23.38 -4.03
N MET A 328 -24.27 23.27 -2.85
CA MET A 328 -24.45 22.16 -1.93
C MET A 328 -24.68 22.68 -0.52
N PHE A 329 -25.47 21.96 0.27
CA PHE A 329 -25.48 22.17 1.70
C PHE A 329 -24.53 21.16 2.33
N GLY A 330 -23.58 21.65 3.12
CA GLY A 330 -22.58 20.85 3.81
C GLY A 330 -22.73 20.93 5.33
N LEU A 331 -22.40 19.83 5.97
CA LEU A 331 -22.29 19.73 7.43
C LEU A 331 -21.11 18.83 7.77
N VAL A 332 -20.19 19.33 8.58
CA VAL A 332 -19.10 18.52 9.13
C VAL A 332 -19.42 18.22 10.59
N THR A 333 -19.53 16.95 10.91
CA THR A 333 -19.71 16.45 12.28
C THR A 333 -18.64 15.44 12.61
N MET A 334 -18.28 15.33 13.88
CA MET A 334 -17.33 14.36 14.34
C MET A 334 -17.64 13.86 15.73
N VAL A 335 -17.30 12.63 16.01
CA VAL A 335 -17.37 12.01 17.33
C VAL A 335 -16.02 11.44 17.69
N HIS A 336 -15.61 11.62 18.93
CA HIS A 336 -14.44 10.94 19.47
C HIS A 336 -14.78 10.28 20.79
N LEU A 337 -14.07 9.19 21.08
CA LEU A 337 -14.25 8.39 22.26
C LEU A 337 -13.00 8.42 23.12
N ALA A 338 -13.18 8.33 24.43
CA ALA A 338 -12.10 8.24 25.41
C ALA A 338 -12.48 7.29 26.55
N ASP A 339 -11.49 6.78 27.27
CA ASP A 339 -11.69 5.86 28.38
C ASP A 339 -12.07 6.59 29.69
N SER A 340 -11.81 7.90 29.79
CA SER A 340 -12.19 8.74 30.91
C SER A 340 -12.75 10.11 30.45
N LYS A 341 -13.47 10.78 31.36
CA LYS A 341 -14.04 12.11 31.09
C LYS A 341 -12.94 13.15 30.94
N GLU A 342 -11.89 13.07 31.76
CA GLU A 342 -10.73 13.97 31.73
C GLU A 342 -9.98 13.86 30.40
N GLN A 343 -9.78 12.63 29.91
CA GLN A 343 -9.17 12.40 28.61
C GLN A 343 -10.06 12.94 27.48
N LEU A 344 -11.38 12.73 27.57
CA LEU A 344 -12.34 13.27 26.62
C LEU A 344 -12.24 14.79 26.52
N ASP A 345 -12.18 15.49 27.66
CA ASP A 345 -12.08 16.94 27.70
C ASP A 345 -10.75 17.44 27.12
N SER A 346 -9.64 16.78 27.45
CA SER A 346 -8.31 17.08 26.88
C SER A 346 -8.26 16.87 25.37
N ASP A 347 -8.81 15.78 24.87
CA ASP A 347 -8.87 15.48 23.44
C ASP A 347 -9.77 16.50 22.70
N THR A 348 -10.86 16.93 23.31
CA THR A 348 -11.73 17.98 22.77
C THR A 348 -10.98 19.30 22.61
N GLU A 349 -10.20 19.71 23.60
CA GLU A 349 -9.39 20.94 23.51
C GLU A 349 -8.33 20.86 22.40
N THR A 350 -7.74 19.69 22.21
CA THR A 350 -6.80 19.43 21.08
C THR A 350 -7.51 19.64 19.73
N LEU A 351 -8.72 19.11 19.57
CA LEU A 351 -9.52 19.30 18.35
C LEU A 351 -9.92 20.75 18.13
N TYR A 352 -10.32 21.46 19.18
CA TYR A 352 -10.61 22.89 19.12
C TYR A 352 -9.39 23.71 18.70
N SER A 353 -8.21 23.38 19.25
CA SER A 353 -6.95 24.02 18.88
C SER A 353 -6.59 23.79 17.42
N THR A 354 -6.78 22.58 16.91
CA THR A 354 -6.54 22.25 15.50
C THR A 354 -7.48 23.04 14.58
N ALA A 355 -8.76 23.15 14.91
CA ALA A 355 -9.71 23.94 14.12
C ALA A 355 -9.34 25.43 14.12
N ARG A 356 -8.98 25.99 15.29
CA ARG A 356 -8.55 27.40 15.44
C ARG A 356 -7.31 27.73 14.61
N LYS A 357 -6.37 26.78 14.49
CA LYS A 357 -5.20 26.92 13.61
C LYS A 357 -5.59 27.16 12.16
N HIS A 358 -6.71 26.63 11.73
CA HIS A 358 -7.29 26.82 10.39
C HIS A 358 -8.35 27.94 10.34
N LEU A 359 -8.46 28.76 11.38
CA LEU A 359 -9.43 29.84 11.50
C LEU A 359 -10.90 29.35 11.44
N CYS A 360 -11.11 28.08 11.76
CA CYS A 360 -12.43 27.48 11.87
C CYS A 360 -12.82 27.28 13.34
N GLN A 361 -14.11 27.18 13.61
CA GLN A 361 -14.62 26.90 14.95
C GLN A 361 -15.38 25.58 14.98
N LEU A 362 -14.84 24.63 15.74
CA LEU A 362 -15.58 23.46 16.20
C LEU A 362 -16.33 23.77 17.47
N SER A 363 -17.51 23.23 17.62
CA SER A 363 -18.35 23.39 18.81
C SER A 363 -18.95 22.05 19.24
N THR A 364 -19.08 21.86 20.55
CA THR A 364 -19.79 20.71 21.11
C THR A 364 -21.29 20.87 20.94
N LEU A 365 -21.97 19.83 20.46
CA LEU A 365 -23.42 19.78 20.46
C LEU A 365 -23.96 19.71 21.90
N ARG A 366 -24.73 20.68 22.31
CA ARG A 366 -25.38 20.72 23.64
C ARG A 366 -26.81 20.23 23.54
N TRP A 367 -27.18 19.28 24.38
CA TRP A 367 -28.51 18.66 24.44
C TRP A 367 -28.94 17.94 23.14
N GLN A 368 -27.99 17.73 22.24
CA GLN A 368 -28.19 17.07 20.92
C GLN A 368 -27.14 15.98 20.66
N GLN A 369 -26.55 15.42 21.70
CA GLN A 369 -25.49 14.42 21.56
C GLN A 369 -25.99 13.15 20.84
N LYS A 370 -27.23 12.72 21.12
CA LYS A 370 -27.84 11.58 20.43
C LYS A 370 -28.07 11.87 18.95
N ASP A 371 -28.69 13.00 18.63
CA ASP A 371 -28.96 13.38 17.23
C ASP A 371 -27.65 13.63 16.47
N GLY A 372 -26.64 14.13 17.15
CA GLY A 372 -25.29 14.25 16.63
C GLY A 372 -24.66 12.90 16.33
N LEU A 373 -24.74 11.95 17.24
CA LEU A 373 -24.21 10.60 17.05
C LEU A 373 -24.89 9.90 15.87
N ASP A 374 -26.22 9.99 15.77
CA ASP A 374 -26.98 9.44 14.64
C ASP A 374 -26.61 10.11 13.31
N THR A 375 -26.14 11.35 13.34
CA THR A 375 -25.67 12.08 12.15
C THR A 375 -24.26 11.66 11.75
N VAL A 376 -23.33 11.51 12.69
CA VAL A 376 -21.94 11.16 12.41
C VAL A 376 -21.84 9.72 11.87
N LEU A 377 -22.54 8.79 12.50
CA LEU A 377 -22.50 7.38 12.10
C LEU A 377 -23.12 7.17 10.71
N PRO A 378 -22.56 6.27 9.88
CA PRO A 378 -22.98 6.10 8.49
C PRO A 378 -24.30 5.31 8.36
N TYR A 379 -25.32 5.72 9.11
CA TYR A 379 -26.68 5.17 8.99
C TYR A 379 -27.40 5.63 7.72
N GLY A 380 -26.90 6.70 7.08
CA GLY A 380 -27.57 7.33 5.95
C GLY A 380 -28.63 8.34 6.34
N LEU A 381 -28.51 8.97 7.50
CA LEU A 381 -29.41 10.01 7.95
C LEU A 381 -28.63 11.22 8.53
N ARG A 382 -29.33 12.33 8.64
CA ARG A 382 -28.81 13.55 9.24
C ARG A 382 -29.92 14.18 10.10
N LYS A 383 -29.67 14.36 11.38
CA LYS A 383 -30.60 14.97 12.34
C LYS A 383 -30.19 16.39 12.73
N ILE A 384 -28.90 16.72 12.60
CA ILE A 384 -28.39 18.07 12.88
C ILE A 384 -28.65 18.99 11.69
N GLN A 385 -29.13 20.22 11.96
CA GLN A 385 -29.57 21.19 10.96
C GLN A 385 -28.56 22.32 10.71
N ALA A 386 -27.38 22.27 11.27
CA ALA A 386 -26.34 23.30 11.12
C ALA A 386 -25.68 23.24 9.72
N LEU A 387 -26.48 23.38 8.68
CA LEU A 387 -26.05 23.32 7.29
C LEU A 387 -25.39 24.63 6.85
N ARG A 388 -24.27 24.50 6.15
CA ARG A 388 -23.59 25.61 5.46
C ARG A 388 -23.82 25.49 3.96
N THR A 389 -24.11 26.64 3.33
CA THR A 389 -24.15 26.73 1.86
C THR A 389 -22.74 26.78 1.31
N LEU A 390 -22.41 25.86 0.43
CA LEU A 390 -21.09 25.70 -0.16
C LEU A 390 -21.19 25.56 -1.69
N THR A 391 -20.14 25.95 -2.39
CA THR A 391 -19.94 25.60 -3.81
C THR A 391 -19.23 24.24 -3.92
N THR A 392 -19.15 23.69 -5.13
CA THR A 392 -18.37 22.47 -5.39
C THR A 392 -16.93 22.64 -4.91
N GLU A 393 -16.26 23.74 -5.25
CA GLU A 393 -14.88 24.03 -4.86
C GLU A 393 -14.73 24.12 -3.33
N SER A 394 -15.62 24.85 -2.66
CA SER A 394 -15.62 24.98 -1.20
C SER A 394 -15.85 23.65 -0.49
N THR A 395 -16.63 22.75 -1.08
CA THR A 395 -16.84 21.39 -0.56
C THR A 395 -15.62 20.49 -0.83
N ALA A 396 -15.00 20.63 -2.00
CA ALA A 396 -13.85 19.85 -2.40
C ALA A 396 -12.61 20.11 -1.53
N VAL A 397 -12.48 21.30 -0.93
CA VAL A 397 -11.42 21.59 0.04
C VAL A 397 -11.49 20.68 1.28
N LEU A 398 -12.66 20.15 1.62
CA LEU A 398 -12.83 19.15 2.67
C LEU A 398 -12.45 17.74 2.18
N ILE A 399 -11.34 17.64 1.46
CA ILE A 399 -10.87 16.42 0.80
C ILE A 399 -10.52 15.33 1.83
N PRO A 400 -11.01 14.08 1.65
CA PRO A 400 -10.83 13.02 2.63
C PRO A 400 -9.54 12.21 2.45
N PHE A 401 -8.66 12.65 1.56
CA PHE A 401 -7.46 11.89 1.18
C PHE A 401 -6.20 12.45 1.85
N ARG A 402 -5.26 11.56 2.15
CA ARG A 402 -3.97 11.91 2.74
C ARG A 402 -2.80 11.14 2.12
N ALA A 403 -2.72 9.86 2.39
CA ALA A 403 -1.63 9.00 1.93
C ALA A 403 -2.10 7.54 1.83
N GLN A 404 -1.58 6.86 0.83
CA GLN A 404 -1.84 5.43 0.66
C GLN A 404 -1.24 4.64 1.82
N GLU A 405 -1.93 3.56 2.18
CA GLU A 405 -1.51 2.60 3.18
C GLU A 405 -1.29 1.23 2.53
N ILE A 406 -0.32 0.49 3.05
CA ILE A 406 -0.07 -0.88 2.65
C ILE A 406 -0.19 -1.73 3.91
N MET A 407 -1.34 -2.39 4.08
CA MET A 407 -1.61 -3.26 5.22
C MET A 407 -2.31 -4.52 4.72
N GLN A 408 -1.53 -5.53 4.37
CA GLN A 408 -2.02 -6.82 3.88
C GLN A 408 -1.90 -7.87 4.98
N PRO A 409 -2.99 -8.54 5.37
CA PRO A 409 -2.96 -9.58 6.40
C PRO A 409 -1.97 -10.69 6.05
N ASN A 410 -1.24 -11.18 7.03
CA ASN A 410 -0.21 -12.23 6.88
C ASN A 410 0.96 -11.85 5.96
N GLY A 411 1.14 -10.58 5.67
CA GLY A 411 2.31 -10.05 4.95
C GLY A 411 3.55 -9.93 5.84
N LEU A 412 4.63 -9.45 5.24
CA LEU A 412 5.87 -9.13 5.93
C LEU A 412 5.91 -7.64 6.28
N TYR A 413 6.55 -7.31 7.40
CA TYR A 413 6.78 -5.94 7.83
C TYR A 413 7.94 -5.31 7.07
N TYR A 414 7.75 -4.09 6.56
CA TYR A 414 8.77 -3.35 5.80
C TYR A 414 9.12 -1.98 6.39
N GLY A 415 8.54 -1.62 7.51
CA GLY A 415 8.75 -0.34 8.17
C GLY A 415 7.46 0.39 8.47
N GLN A 416 7.56 1.70 8.67
CA GLN A 416 6.43 2.59 8.90
C GLN A 416 6.27 3.58 7.76
N ASN A 417 5.02 3.89 7.41
CA ASN A 417 4.70 4.97 6.50
C ASN A 417 5.22 6.30 7.07
N ALA A 418 6.05 7.01 6.31
CA ALA A 418 6.63 8.26 6.78
C ALA A 418 5.59 9.37 7.01
N VAL A 419 4.44 9.30 6.36
CA VAL A 419 3.34 10.28 6.44
C VAL A 419 2.36 9.93 7.56
N SER A 420 1.79 8.73 7.51
CA SER A 420 0.75 8.30 8.47
C SER A 420 1.30 7.70 9.75
N LYS A 421 2.56 7.27 9.77
CA LYS A 421 3.23 6.51 10.84
C LYS A 421 2.69 5.10 11.05
N ASN A 422 1.73 4.66 10.24
CA ASN A 422 1.23 3.28 10.30
C ASN A 422 2.27 2.29 9.79
N MET A 423 2.18 1.05 10.23
CA MET A 423 3.04 -0.02 9.74
C MET A 423 2.77 -0.32 8.27
N ILE A 424 3.82 -0.63 7.55
CA ILE A 424 3.76 -1.14 6.18
C ILE A 424 3.92 -2.66 6.28
N VAL A 425 2.85 -3.37 5.95
CA VAL A 425 2.82 -4.84 5.90
C VAL A 425 2.37 -5.24 4.50
N ALA A 426 3.24 -5.90 3.75
CA ALA A 426 2.98 -6.28 2.37
C ALA A 426 3.23 -7.76 2.13
N ASP A 427 2.41 -8.36 1.28
CA ASP A 427 2.55 -9.75 0.87
C ASP A 427 2.87 -9.86 -0.63
N ARG A 428 4.13 -10.03 -0.94
CA ARG A 428 4.61 -10.19 -2.32
C ARG A 428 4.03 -11.41 -3.04
N ARG A 429 3.55 -12.39 -2.29
CA ARG A 429 2.93 -13.62 -2.85
C ARG A 429 1.59 -13.35 -3.50
N LEU A 430 0.93 -12.24 -3.14
CA LEU A 430 -0.36 -11.81 -3.69
C LEU A 430 -0.22 -10.99 -4.98
N LEU A 431 0.99 -10.53 -5.31
CA LEU A 431 1.24 -9.73 -6.49
C LEU A 431 1.27 -10.61 -7.76
N LEU A 432 0.88 -10.03 -8.90
CA LEU A 432 0.99 -10.69 -10.20
C LEU A 432 2.46 -10.98 -10.53
N ASN A 433 3.35 -10.06 -10.14
CA ASN A 433 4.80 -10.22 -10.22
C ASN A 433 5.42 -9.90 -8.85
N GLY A 434 5.59 -10.93 -8.01
CA GLY A 434 6.18 -10.79 -6.68
C GLY A 434 7.70 -10.62 -6.65
N ASN A 435 8.39 -10.62 -7.80
CA ASN A 435 9.80 -10.31 -7.87
C ASN A 435 10.07 -8.86 -7.46
N SER A 436 11.22 -8.60 -6.89
CA SER A 436 11.53 -7.33 -6.22
C SER A 436 12.93 -6.84 -6.53
N PHE A 437 13.12 -5.54 -6.42
CA PHE A 437 14.43 -4.90 -6.41
C PHE A 437 14.63 -4.09 -5.14
N ARG A 438 15.88 -4.07 -4.66
CA ARG A 438 16.38 -3.20 -3.59
C ARG A 438 17.44 -2.29 -4.18
N LEU A 439 17.13 -1.01 -4.30
CA LEU A 439 17.98 -0.01 -4.94
C LEU A 439 18.47 1.00 -3.91
N GLY A 440 19.75 1.28 -3.88
CA GLY A 440 20.27 2.30 -2.95
C GLY A 440 21.79 2.34 -2.92
N VAL A 441 22.33 3.52 -2.70
CA VAL A 441 23.78 3.73 -2.56
C VAL A 441 24.36 2.97 -1.36
N SER A 442 25.67 2.82 -1.34
CA SER A 442 26.36 2.20 -0.19
C SER A 442 26.00 2.92 1.12
N GLY A 443 25.76 2.17 2.18
CA GLY A 443 25.36 2.70 3.49
C GLY A 443 23.90 3.12 3.61
N SER A 444 23.07 2.99 2.56
CA SER A 444 21.64 3.34 2.61
C SER A 444 20.76 2.36 3.41
N GLY A 445 21.28 1.19 3.81
CA GLY A 445 20.55 0.14 4.50
C GLY A 445 20.00 -0.95 3.57
N LYS A 446 20.45 -1.02 2.32
CA LYS A 446 20.02 -2.01 1.31
C LYS A 446 20.13 -3.44 1.81
N SER A 447 21.33 -3.87 2.21
CA SER A 447 21.59 -5.23 2.70
C SER A 447 20.85 -5.53 3.99
N MET A 448 20.73 -4.55 4.89
CA MET A 448 19.96 -4.70 6.13
C MET A 448 18.47 -4.91 5.85
N SER A 449 17.88 -4.15 4.93
CA SER A 449 16.49 -4.32 4.51
C SER A 449 16.23 -5.71 3.93
N ALA A 450 17.14 -6.25 3.13
CA ALA A 450 17.04 -7.61 2.60
C ALA A 450 17.18 -8.66 3.70
N LYS A 451 18.11 -8.48 4.62
CA LYS A 451 18.31 -9.38 5.77
C LYS A 451 17.10 -9.41 6.70
N GLU A 452 16.45 -8.29 6.91
CA GLU A 452 15.21 -8.22 7.68
C GLU A 452 14.08 -9.01 7.02
N GLU A 453 13.94 -8.93 5.70
CA GLU A 453 12.99 -9.77 4.96
C GLU A 453 13.34 -11.25 5.06
N ILE A 454 14.61 -11.63 4.92
CA ILE A 454 15.10 -13.00 5.10
C ILE A 454 14.77 -13.55 6.49
N VAL A 455 15.03 -12.77 7.54
CA VAL A 455 14.69 -13.13 8.92
C VAL A 455 13.20 -13.41 9.05
N GLN A 456 12.36 -12.51 8.56
CA GLN A 456 10.91 -12.67 8.65
C GLN A 456 10.43 -13.93 7.91
N ILE A 457 10.93 -14.19 6.71
CA ILE A 457 10.60 -15.40 5.93
C ILE A 457 11.06 -16.65 6.69
N ALA A 458 12.27 -16.64 7.23
CA ALA A 458 12.81 -17.75 7.99
C ALA A 458 11.99 -18.07 9.25
N LEU A 459 11.52 -17.04 9.95
CA LEU A 459 10.78 -17.18 11.20
C LEU A 459 9.29 -17.47 10.99
N SER A 460 8.68 -16.96 9.90
CA SER A 460 7.24 -17.05 9.67
C SER A 460 6.80 -18.21 8.77
N THR A 461 7.65 -18.64 7.84
CA THR A 461 7.32 -19.64 6.82
C THR A 461 8.20 -20.89 6.90
N GLU A 462 7.86 -21.91 6.12
CA GLU A 462 8.69 -23.09 5.87
C GLU A 462 9.34 -23.06 4.46
N ASP A 463 9.28 -21.92 3.79
CA ASP A 463 9.81 -21.72 2.45
C ASP A 463 11.34 -21.80 2.44
N ASP A 464 11.92 -22.23 1.33
CA ASP A 464 13.38 -22.23 1.14
C ASP A 464 13.88 -20.82 0.81
N ILE A 465 15.08 -20.49 1.30
CA ILE A 465 15.75 -19.22 1.07
C ILE A 465 17.13 -19.49 0.47
N LEU A 466 17.36 -19.01 -0.75
CA LEU A 466 18.62 -19.15 -1.47
C LEU A 466 19.22 -17.77 -1.73
N ILE A 467 20.46 -17.59 -1.31
CA ILE A 467 21.14 -16.29 -1.36
C ILE A 467 22.40 -16.42 -2.23
N LEU A 468 22.50 -15.57 -3.25
CA LEU A 468 23.72 -15.36 -4.02
C LEU A 468 24.48 -14.19 -3.42
N ASP A 469 25.64 -14.47 -2.82
CA ASP A 469 26.40 -13.56 -1.96
C ASP A 469 27.82 -13.30 -2.51
N PRO A 470 27.99 -12.37 -3.44
CA PRO A 470 29.31 -12.02 -3.98
C PRO A 470 30.16 -11.18 -3.02
N GLU A 471 29.58 -10.57 -2.00
CA GLU A 471 30.27 -9.70 -1.05
C GLU A 471 30.50 -10.35 0.33
N SER A 472 30.07 -11.60 0.52
CA SER A 472 30.16 -12.34 1.80
C SER A 472 29.51 -11.62 2.99
N GLU A 473 28.34 -11.00 2.74
CA GLU A 473 27.59 -10.24 3.76
C GLU A 473 26.55 -11.08 4.51
N PHE A 474 26.05 -12.17 3.91
CA PHE A 474 24.90 -12.94 4.42
C PHE A 474 25.26 -14.20 5.20
N GLY A 475 26.53 -14.60 5.18
CA GLY A 475 26.96 -15.88 5.78
C GLY A 475 26.62 -16.00 7.25
N TYR A 476 26.96 -15.01 8.06
CA TYR A 476 26.71 -15.01 9.50
C TYR A 476 25.22 -15.11 9.86
N LEU A 477 24.38 -14.37 9.15
CA LEU A 477 22.92 -14.46 9.31
C LEU A 477 22.39 -15.83 8.95
N THR A 478 22.88 -16.40 7.83
CA THR A 478 22.47 -17.73 7.35
C THR A 478 22.76 -18.82 8.38
N GLU A 479 23.96 -18.83 8.94
CA GLU A 479 24.37 -19.80 9.98
C GLU A 479 23.52 -19.62 11.26
N ALA A 480 23.25 -18.38 11.68
CA ALA A 480 22.44 -18.09 12.87
C ALA A 480 20.97 -18.55 12.72
N LEU A 481 20.44 -18.55 11.50
CA LEU A 481 19.11 -19.05 11.18
C LEU A 481 19.07 -20.59 10.92
N GLY A 482 20.18 -21.30 11.18
CA GLY A 482 20.27 -22.74 10.98
C GLY A 482 20.48 -23.17 9.52
N GLY A 483 20.91 -22.26 8.66
CA GLY A 483 21.24 -22.52 7.26
C GLY A 483 22.71 -22.91 7.04
N GLU A 484 23.05 -23.13 5.78
CA GLU A 484 24.40 -23.49 5.34
C GLU A 484 25.01 -22.40 4.44
N VAL A 485 26.31 -22.18 4.60
CA VAL A 485 27.11 -21.31 3.74
C VAL A 485 27.98 -22.16 2.84
N ILE A 486 27.75 -22.07 1.53
CA ILE A 486 28.53 -22.76 0.52
C ILE A 486 29.56 -21.79 -0.04
N ARG A 487 30.85 -21.96 0.31
CA ARG A 487 31.93 -21.11 -0.18
C ARG A 487 32.50 -21.71 -1.46
N ILE A 488 32.46 -20.92 -2.53
CA ILE A 488 32.97 -21.29 -3.84
C ILE A 488 34.14 -20.37 -4.16
N SER A 489 35.31 -20.95 -4.39
CA SER A 489 36.52 -20.22 -4.78
C SER A 489 37.27 -20.96 -5.88
N ALA A 490 38.24 -20.28 -6.48
CA ALA A 490 39.11 -20.92 -7.50
C ALA A 490 39.93 -22.10 -6.95
N THR A 491 40.15 -22.12 -5.64
CA THR A 491 41.00 -23.11 -4.96
C THR A 491 40.24 -24.05 -4.00
N SER A 492 38.92 -23.88 -3.87
CA SER A 492 38.11 -24.72 -2.99
C SER A 492 37.85 -26.10 -3.60
N ASP A 493 37.58 -27.07 -2.73
CA ASP A 493 37.11 -28.40 -3.12
C ASP A 493 35.60 -28.43 -3.45
N THR A 494 34.94 -27.28 -3.38
CA THR A 494 33.51 -27.11 -3.67
C THR A 494 33.32 -26.78 -5.14
N HIS A 495 32.55 -27.61 -5.84
CA HIS A 495 32.28 -27.46 -7.27
C HIS A 495 30.81 -27.46 -7.59
N ILE A 496 30.41 -26.59 -8.51
CA ILE A 496 29.11 -26.58 -9.15
C ILE A 496 29.33 -26.76 -10.66
N ASN A 497 28.72 -27.77 -11.24
CA ASN A 497 28.81 -28.03 -12.66
C ASN A 497 27.95 -27.05 -13.44
N ALA A 498 28.56 -26.23 -14.29
CA ALA A 498 27.87 -25.28 -15.16
C ALA A 498 26.87 -25.96 -16.11
N LEU A 499 27.06 -27.24 -16.42
CA LEU A 499 26.19 -27.99 -17.33
C LEU A 499 25.17 -28.90 -16.63
N ASP A 500 24.94 -28.76 -15.32
CA ASP A 500 23.87 -29.48 -14.66
C ASP A 500 22.52 -29.14 -15.28
N MET A 501 21.72 -30.15 -15.58
CA MET A 501 20.40 -29.99 -16.18
C MET A 501 19.49 -31.16 -15.78
N ASP A 502 18.28 -30.85 -15.36
CA ASP A 502 17.18 -31.78 -15.12
C ASP A 502 16.27 -31.84 -16.37
N ARG A 503 15.47 -32.87 -16.50
CA ARG A 503 14.44 -33.00 -17.54
C ARG A 503 13.42 -31.82 -17.54
N ALA A 504 13.19 -31.21 -16.39
CA ALA A 504 12.29 -30.08 -16.25
C ALA A 504 12.98 -28.72 -16.43
N TYR A 505 14.24 -28.70 -16.84
CA TYR A 505 14.98 -27.48 -17.11
C TYR A 505 14.32 -26.68 -18.23
N GLY A 506 13.94 -25.45 -17.92
CA GLY A 506 13.17 -24.62 -18.84
C GLY A 506 11.70 -25.05 -18.95
N ASP A 507 10.90 -24.19 -19.55
CA ASP A 507 9.44 -24.37 -19.73
C ASP A 507 9.08 -25.05 -21.04
N GLU A 508 10.06 -25.39 -21.84
CA GLU A 508 9.91 -25.92 -23.19
C GLU A 508 9.92 -27.44 -23.23
N ARG A 509 9.30 -27.99 -24.27
CA ARG A 509 9.35 -29.45 -24.52
C ARG A 509 10.77 -29.96 -24.70
N ASN A 510 11.70 -29.06 -25.01
CA ASN A 510 13.11 -29.39 -25.20
C ASN A 510 14.02 -28.55 -24.28
N PRO A 511 14.50 -29.07 -23.16
CA PRO A 511 15.35 -28.34 -22.23
C PRO A 511 16.70 -27.91 -22.82
N ILE A 512 17.16 -28.55 -23.91
CA ILE A 512 18.41 -28.20 -24.60
C ILE A 512 18.38 -26.77 -25.13
N VAL A 513 17.24 -26.29 -25.62
CA VAL A 513 17.12 -24.93 -26.16
C VAL A 513 17.46 -23.87 -25.08
N SER A 514 16.86 -24.02 -23.91
CA SER A 514 17.15 -23.14 -22.78
C SER A 514 18.58 -23.28 -22.26
N LYS A 515 19.11 -24.51 -22.29
CA LYS A 515 20.50 -24.75 -21.86
C LYS A 515 21.50 -24.21 -22.88
N SER A 516 21.18 -24.26 -24.18
CA SER A 516 22.01 -23.62 -25.22
C SER A 516 22.11 -22.11 -25.02
N GLU A 517 21.00 -21.45 -24.65
CA GLU A 517 21.03 -20.02 -24.33
C GLU A 517 21.92 -19.75 -23.09
N PHE A 518 21.87 -20.60 -22.08
CA PHE A 518 22.75 -20.50 -20.93
C PHE A 518 24.22 -20.67 -21.34
N VAL A 519 24.55 -21.67 -22.17
CA VAL A 519 25.93 -21.89 -22.67
C VAL A 519 26.43 -20.69 -23.48
N LEU A 520 25.57 -20.10 -24.33
CA LEU A 520 25.92 -18.87 -25.05
C LEU A 520 26.24 -17.72 -24.08
N SER A 521 25.40 -17.53 -23.03
CA SER A 521 25.64 -16.54 -22.00
C SER A 521 26.95 -16.78 -21.23
N LEU A 522 27.25 -18.05 -20.96
CA LEU A 522 28.47 -18.48 -20.30
C LEU A 522 29.72 -18.11 -21.14
N PHE A 523 29.74 -18.44 -22.41
CA PHE A 523 30.87 -18.14 -23.31
C PHE A 523 31.00 -16.64 -23.59
N GLU A 524 29.91 -15.90 -23.62
CA GLU A 524 29.93 -14.45 -23.68
C GLU A 524 30.68 -13.84 -22.49
N GLN A 525 30.43 -14.35 -21.27
CA GLN A 525 31.16 -13.95 -20.07
C GLN A 525 32.63 -14.35 -20.09
N LEU A 526 32.93 -15.55 -20.63
CA LEU A 526 34.33 -16.05 -20.70
C LEU A 526 35.19 -15.27 -21.68
N ILE A 527 34.63 -14.91 -22.85
CA ILE A 527 35.37 -14.27 -23.93
C ILE A 527 35.40 -12.75 -23.71
N GLY A 528 34.34 -12.16 -23.16
CA GLY A 528 34.19 -10.73 -22.94
C GLY A 528 33.69 -9.95 -24.15
N ASP A 529 33.17 -8.75 -23.91
CA ASP A 529 32.81 -7.70 -24.90
C ASP A 529 31.87 -8.13 -26.06
N GLY A 530 31.01 -9.11 -25.87
CA GLY A 530 30.04 -9.53 -26.90
C GLY A 530 30.70 -10.07 -28.17
N MET A 531 31.94 -10.54 -28.07
CA MET A 531 32.74 -11.00 -29.23
C MET A 531 32.39 -12.38 -29.76
N VAL A 532 31.32 -13.02 -29.25
CA VAL A 532 30.85 -14.29 -29.79
C VAL A 532 30.15 -14.06 -31.14
N THR A 533 30.81 -14.45 -32.21
CA THR A 533 30.31 -14.26 -33.58
C THR A 533 29.16 -15.24 -33.92
N ALA A 534 28.44 -14.99 -35.02
CA ALA A 534 27.37 -15.89 -35.48
C ALA A 534 27.85 -17.31 -35.76
N LYS A 535 29.07 -17.45 -36.26
CA LYS A 535 29.69 -18.78 -36.50
C LYS A 535 29.98 -19.51 -35.20
N GLU A 536 30.56 -18.82 -34.24
CA GLU A 536 30.85 -19.38 -32.91
C GLU A 536 29.58 -19.78 -32.18
N LYS A 537 28.49 -18.98 -32.29
CA LYS A 537 27.15 -19.31 -31.73
C LYS A 537 26.65 -20.64 -32.31
N SER A 538 26.79 -20.85 -33.61
CA SER A 538 26.36 -22.06 -34.28
C SER A 538 27.17 -23.28 -33.80
N ILE A 539 28.48 -23.10 -33.58
CA ILE A 539 29.35 -24.13 -33.04
C ILE A 539 28.97 -24.47 -31.59
N LEU A 540 28.77 -23.46 -30.75
CA LEU A 540 28.35 -23.63 -29.33
C LEU A 540 27.01 -24.35 -29.24
N GLY A 541 26.02 -23.96 -30.06
CA GLY A 541 24.72 -24.63 -30.11
C GLY A 541 24.84 -26.13 -30.52
N ARG A 542 25.60 -26.41 -31.55
CA ARG A 542 25.85 -27.80 -32.01
C ARG A 542 26.55 -28.63 -30.94
N CYS A 543 27.59 -28.10 -30.32
CA CYS A 543 28.31 -28.80 -29.25
C CYS A 543 27.42 -29.02 -28.02
N THR A 544 26.53 -28.09 -27.70
CA THR A 544 25.56 -28.24 -26.61
C THR A 544 24.62 -29.43 -26.87
N GLU A 545 24.05 -29.52 -28.06
CA GLU A 545 23.22 -30.65 -28.41
C GLU A 545 23.99 -31.98 -28.32
N GLN A 546 25.20 -32.00 -28.85
CA GLN A 546 26.02 -33.23 -28.86
C GLN A 546 26.45 -33.70 -27.46
N VAL A 547 26.83 -32.79 -26.57
CA VAL A 547 27.31 -33.13 -25.23
C VAL A 547 26.22 -33.75 -24.36
N TYR A 548 24.95 -33.28 -24.53
CA TYR A 548 23.83 -33.82 -23.78
C TYR A 548 23.19 -35.08 -24.38
N LEU A 549 23.51 -35.44 -25.62
CA LEU A 549 22.85 -36.54 -26.31
C LEU A 549 22.91 -37.87 -25.55
N PRO A 550 24.05 -38.30 -24.97
CA PRO A 550 24.12 -39.53 -24.17
C PRO A 550 23.27 -39.47 -22.90
N TYR A 551 23.27 -38.31 -22.23
CA TYR A 551 22.51 -38.07 -20.99
C TYR A 551 21.00 -38.11 -21.24
N ILE A 552 20.55 -37.50 -22.34
CA ILE A 552 19.14 -37.52 -22.74
C ILE A 552 18.69 -38.91 -23.18
N ARG A 553 19.49 -39.63 -23.94
CA ARG A 553 19.18 -41.00 -24.35
C ARG A 553 19.05 -41.93 -23.15
N ASN A 554 19.75 -41.65 -22.06
CA ASN A 554 19.62 -42.40 -20.81
C ASN A 554 18.46 -41.90 -19.93
N GLY A 555 17.56 -41.09 -20.48
CA GLY A 555 16.39 -40.57 -19.78
C GLY A 555 16.72 -39.58 -18.64
N TYR A 556 17.79 -38.81 -18.78
CA TYR A 556 18.30 -37.87 -17.75
C TYR A 556 18.74 -38.58 -16.45
N LYS A 557 19.18 -39.83 -16.57
CA LYS A 557 19.73 -40.62 -15.44
C LYS A 557 21.25 -40.70 -15.53
N GLY A 558 21.88 -40.66 -14.37
CA GLY A 558 23.34 -40.63 -14.26
C GLY A 558 23.90 -39.24 -14.07
N THR A 559 25.18 -39.06 -14.33
CA THR A 559 25.87 -37.77 -14.19
C THR A 559 25.70 -36.92 -15.44
N PRO A 560 25.28 -35.66 -15.31
CA PRO A 560 25.25 -34.70 -16.42
C PRO A 560 26.67 -34.49 -17.00
N PRO A 561 26.79 -34.08 -18.29
CA PRO A 561 28.08 -33.70 -18.84
C PRO A 561 28.70 -32.52 -18.12
N THR A 562 30.03 -32.37 -18.25
CA THR A 562 30.78 -31.23 -17.70
C THR A 562 31.32 -30.34 -18.81
N LEU A 563 31.79 -29.15 -18.45
CA LEU A 563 32.48 -28.26 -19.39
C LEU A 563 33.77 -28.91 -19.96
N GLN A 564 34.37 -29.89 -19.26
CA GLN A 564 35.49 -30.67 -19.80
C GLN A 564 35.04 -31.54 -20.96
N ASP A 565 33.88 -32.18 -20.88
CA ASP A 565 33.30 -32.96 -21.97
C ASP A 565 32.95 -32.06 -23.15
N PHE A 566 32.39 -30.87 -22.87
CA PHE A 566 32.11 -29.85 -23.87
C PHE A 566 33.39 -29.37 -24.59
N TYR A 567 34.45 -29.11 -23.83
CA TYR A 567 35.74 -28.69 -24.37
C TYR A 567 36.34 -29.74 -25.32
N ARG A 568 36.25 -31.03 -24.98
CA ARG A 568 36.67 -32.11 -25.89
C ARG A 568 35.90 -32.10 -27.21
N LEU A 569 34.58 -31.83 -27.14
CA LEU A 569 33.77 -31.70 -28.36
C LEU A 569 34.15 -30.48 -29.19
N LEU A 570 34.47 -29.33 -28.55
CA LEU A 570 34.98 -28.15 -29.25
C LEU A 570 36.29 -28.45 -30.01
N GLN A 571 37.21 -29.16 -29.36
CA GLN A 571 38.48 -29.55 -29.99
C GLN A 571 38.31 -30.48 -31.18
N MET A 572 37.25 -31.30 -31.22
CA MET A 572 36.92 -32.21 -32.32
C MET A 572 36.25 -31.53 -33.52
N GLN A 573 35.79 -30.25 -33.37
CA GLN A 573 35.14 -29.54 -34.46
C GLN A 573 36.18 -29.12 -35.53
N PRO A 574 35.83 -29.20 -36.82
CA PRO A 574 36.79 -28.91 -37.88
C PRO A 574 37.05 -27.42 -38.13
N GLU A 575 36.16 -26.56 -37.61
CA GLU A 575 36.23 -25.10 -37.87
C GLU A 575 37.32 -24.42 -37.02
N PRO A 576 38.11 -23.49 -37.61
CA PRO A 576 39.12 -22.75 -36.84
C PRO A 576 38.53 -21.90 -35.73
N GLU A 577 37.29 -21.43 -35.86
CA GLU A 577 36.56 -20.70 -34.82
C GLU A 577 36.35 -21.58 -33.58
N ALA A 578 36.13 -22.89 -33.76
CA ALA A 578 36.02 -23.84 -32.65
C ALA A 578 37.31 -23.97 -31.86
N GLN A 579 38.45 -23.96 -32.56
CA GLN A 579 39.76 -23.98 -31.92
C GLN A 579 40.02 -22.67 -31.17
N GLY A 580 39.57 -21.54 -31.72
CA GLY A 580 39.61 -20.24 -31.03
C GLY A 580 38.80 -20.25 -29.74
N LEU A 581 37.58 -20.77 -29.78
CA LEU A 581 36.69 -20.92 -28.60
C LEU A 581 37.35 -21.85 -27.53
N ALA A 582 37.91 -23.00 -27.96
CA ALA A 582 38.59 -23.89 -27.06
C ALA A 582 39.77 -23.19 -26.37
N LEU A 583 40.61 -22.50 -27.12
CA LEU A 583 41.76 -21.77 -26.57
C LEU A 583 41.33 -20.66 -25.63
N SER A 584 40.32 -19.89 -25.96
CA SER A 584 39.80 -18.78 -25.11
C SER A 584 39.20 -19.29 -23.80
N SER A 585 38.64 -20.49 -23.78
CA SER A 585 37.99 -21.09 -22.60
C SER A 585 38.91 -22.02 -21.81
N GLU A 586 40.12 -22.32 -22.30
CA GLU A 586 41.05 -23.32 -21.71
C GLU A 586 41.33 -23.05 -20.23
N LEU A 587 41.62 -21.80 -19.86
CA LEU A 587 41.92 -21.39 -18.48
C LEU A 587 40.80 -21.77 -17.51
N PHE A 588 39.54 -21.64 -17.95
CA PHE A 588 38.36 -21.85 -17.14
C PHE A 588 37.83 -23.30 -17.16
N ILE A 589 38.32 -24.13 -18.06
CA ILE A 589 37.84 -25.52 -18.22
C ILE A 589 38.88 -26.53 -17.78
N THR A 590 40.10 -26.43 -18.33
CA THR A 590 41.20 -27.33 -18.05
C THR A 590 42.33 -26.69 -17.25
N GLY A 591 42.39 -25.38 -17.23
CA GLY A 591 43.38 -24.59 -16.50
C GLY A 591 43.09 -24.45 -15.01
N THR A 592 43.71 -23.45 -14.38
CA THR A 592 43.68 -23.27 -12.92
C THR A 592 42.35 -22.72 -12.39
N LEU A 593 41.50 -22.16 -13.24
CA LEU A 593 40.18 -21.56 -12.87
C LEU A 593 39.01 -22.50 -13.24
N ASN A 594 39.16 -23.79 -13.04
CA ASN A 594 38.21 -24.82 -13.51
C ASN A 594 37.09 -25.17 -12.50
N THR A 595 36.78 -24.28 -11.58
CA THR A 595 35.81 -24.51 -10.49
C THR A 595 34.46 -25.01 -10.99
N PHE A 596 33.98 -24.48 -12.13
CA PHE A 596 32.66 -24.79 -12.71
C PHE A 596 32.71 -25.85 -13.82
N ALA A 597 33.86 -26.44 -14.06
CA ALA A 597 34.08 -27.49 -15.09
C ALA A 597 34.05 -28.92 -14.54
N ARG A 598 33.80 -29.10 -13.26
CA ARG A 598 33.77 -30.40 -12.57
C ARG A 598 32.33 -30.74 -12.17
N HIS A 599 32.07 -31.99 -11.87
CA HIS A 599 30.78 -32.44 -11.35
C HIS A 599 30.44 -31.73 -10.02
N THR A 600 29.18 -31.41 -9.85
CA THR A 600 28.67 -30.84 -8.60
C THR A 600 28.89 -31.82 -7.46
N ASN A 601 29.55 -31.37 -6.41
CA ASN A 601 29.78 -32.09 -5.17
C ASN A 601 29.08 -31.45 -3.95
N VAL A 602 28.25 -30.45 -4.17
CA VAL A 602 27.44 -29.82 -3.16
C VAL A 602 26.07 -30.46 -3.16
N ASP A 603 25.78 -31.24 -2.14
CA ASP A 603 24.47 -31.88 -1.94
C ASP A 603 23.92 -31.44 -0.59
N THR A 604 23.36 -30.20 -0.58
CA THR A 604 22.75 -29.71 0.64
C THR A 604 21.24 -29.73 0.53
N GLN A 605 20.61 -30.25 1.58
CA GLN A 605 19.15 -30.22 1.76
C GLN A 605 18.72 -29.08 2.69
N ALA A 606 19.66 -28.23 3.10
CA ALA A 606 19.36 -27.10 3.95
C ALA A 606 18.29 -26.18 3.32
N ARG A 607 17.41 -25.70 4.16
CA ARG A 607 16.32 -24.79 3.78
C ARG A 607 16.84 -23.40 3.42
N ILE A 608 17.88 -22.94 4.14
CA ILE A 608 18.48 -21.63 3.94
C ILE A 608 19.93 -21.86 3.51
N ILE A 609 20.30 -21.33 2.34
CA ILE A 609 21.62 -21.51 1.76
C ILE A 609 22.13 -20.16 1.27
N ALA A 610 23.33 -19.79 1.71
CA ALA A 610 24.10 -18.69 1.13
C ALA A 610 25.25 -19.23 0.27
N TYR A 611 25.24 -18.88 -1.00
CA TYR A 611 26.33 -19.17 -1.92
C TYR A 611 27.32 -18.00 -1.88
N ASP A 612 28.36 -18.16 -1.09
CA ASP A 612 29.45 -17.18 -0.95
C ASP A 612 30.45 -17.37 -2.08
N ILE A 613 30.47 -16.43 -3.02
CA ILE A 613 31.33 -16.47 -4.21
C ILE A 613 32.38 -15.39 -4.22
N ARG A 614 32.57 -14.67 -3.12
CA ARG A 614 33.52 -13.55 -3.01
C ARG A 614 34.94 -13.91 -3.40
N GLU A 615 35.41 -15.08 -3.01
CA GLU A 615 36.79 -15.54 -3.27
C GLU A 615 37.04 -15.98 -4.73
N LEU A 616 36.03 -15.90 -5.61
CA LEU A 616 36.24 -16.15 -7.04
C LEU A 616 37.09 -15.05 -7.72
N GLY A 617 37.13 -13.85 -7.13
CA GLY A 617 37.82 -12.69 -7.70
C GLY A 617 37.09 -12.09 -8.90
N GLU A 618 37.54 -10.95 -9.35
CA GLU A 618 36.85 -10.15 -10.38
C GLU A 618 36.67 -10.87 -11.72
N GLN A 619 37.60 -11.71 -12.09
CA GLN A 619 37.55 -12.44 -13.38
C GLN A 619 36.49 -13.55 -13.42
N LEU A 620 36.34 -14.28 -12.33
CA LEU A 620 35.38 -15.40 -12.24
C LEU A 620 34.04 -14.97 -11.67
N MET A 621 33.90 -13.78 -11.07
CA MET A 621 32.68 -13.34 -10.41
C MET A 621 31.47 -13.36 -11.34
N PRO A 622 31.50 -12.78 -12.55
CA PRO A 622 30.35 -12.80 -13.44
C PRO A 622 29.92 -14.23 -13.84
N LEU A 623 30.92 -15.08 -14.10
CA LEU A 623 30.70 -16.48 -14.41
C LEU A 623 30.11 -17.23 -13.21
N GLY A 624 30.65 -17.00 -12.03
CA GLY A 624 30.18 -17.59 -10.78
C GLY A 624 28.72 -17.20 -10.48
N MET A 625 28.36 -15.94 -10.67
CA MET A 625 26.98 -15.49 -10.54
C MET A 625 26.04 -16.23 -11.49
N LEU A 626 26.43 -16.34 -12.77
CA LEU A 626 25.60 -16.97 -13.79
C LEU A 626 25.38 -18.47 -13.49
N VAL A 627 26.47 -19.19 -13.17
CA VAL A 627 26.41 -20.64 -12.87
C VAL A 627 25.62 -20.89 -11.58
N THR A 628 25.86 -20.10 -10.56
CA THR A 628 25.15 -20.26 -9.28
C THR A 628 23.65 -19.95 -9.43
N LEU A 629 23.28 -18.94 -10.21
CA LEU A 629 21.86 -18.66 -10.52
C LEU A 629 21.19 -19.79 -11.29
N ASP A 630 21.90 -20.42 -12.22
CA ASP A 630 21.38 -21.59 -12.92
C ASP A 630 21.17 -22.80 -11.97
N ALA A 631 22.10 -23.02 -11.04
CA ALA A 631 21.97 -24.04 -10.00
C ALA A 631 20.77 -23.71 -9.03
N ILE A 632 20.62 -22.46 -8.64
CA ILE A 632 19.48 -22.00 -7.85
C ILE A 632 18.16 -22.26 -8.59
N TYR A 633 18.09 -21.97 -9.87
CA TYR A 633 16.91 -22.21 -10.69
C TYR A 633 16.53 -23.70 -10.72
N ASN A 634 17.50 -24.60 -10.88
CA ASN A 634 17.26 -26.02 -10.77
C ASN A 634 16.67 -26.41 -9.40
N ARG A 635 17.16 -25.82 -8.32
CA ARG A 635 16.62 -26.05 -6.97
C ARG A 635 15.18 -25.54 -6.84
N VAL A 636 14.83 -24.40 -7.42
CA VAL A 636 13.47 -23.86 -7.45
C VAL A 636 12.51 -24.86 -8.10
N ILE A 637 12.89 -25.44 -9.23
CA ILE A 637 12.07 -26.44 -9.92
C ILE A 637 11.86 -27.68 -9.05
N GLN A 638 12.90 -28.17 -8.38
CA GLN A 638 12.82 -29.31 -7.46
C GLN A 638 11.88 -29.00 -6.28
N ASN A 639 11.98 -27.80 -5.71
CA ASN A 639 11.13 -27.36 -4.62
C ASN A 639 9.66 -27.27 -5.06
N TRP A 640 9.41 -26.71 -6.23
CA TRP A 640 8.06 -26.62 -6.80
C TRP A 640 7.40 -27.99 -6.97
N LYS A 641 8.15 -28.98 -7.44
CA LYS A 641 7.67 -30.38 -7.53
C LYS A 641 7.29 -30.98 -6.16
N LYS A 642 7.90 -30.48 -5.08
CA LYS A 642 7.59 -30.84 -3.68
C LYS A 642 6.51 -29.95 -3.05
N GLY A 643 5.93 -29.01 -3.81
CA GLY A 643 4.94 -28.04 -3.32
C GLY A 643 5.53 -26.94 -2.41
N ARG A 644 6.85 -26.73 -2.46
CA ARG A 644 7.56 -25.77 -1.63
C ARG A 644 7.89 -24.49 -2.40
N ARG A 645 7.68 -23.33 -1.79
CA ARG A 645 8.09 -22.03 -2.34
C ARG A 645 9.57 -21.78 -2.10
N THR A 646 10.19 -20.98 -2.98
CA THR A 646 11.59 -20.58 -2.85
C THR A 646 11.72 -19.06 -2.97
N TRP A 647 12.41 -18.46 -2.01
CA TRP A 647 12.81 -17.07 -2.03
C TRP A 647 14.30 -16.98 -2.42
N ILE A 648 14.62 -16.08 -3.35
CA ILE A 648 15.96 -15.94 -3.89
C ILE A 648 16.39 -14.49 -3.70
N PHE A 649 17.56 -14.31 -3.11
CA PHE A 649 18.20 -13.00 -2.95
C PHE A 649 19.50 -12.99 -3.74
N CYS A 650 19.62 -12.04 -4.66
CA CYS A 650 20.77 -11.93 -5.55
C CYS A 650 21.41 -10.56 -5.33
N ASP A 651 22.56 -10.52 -4.66
CA ASP A 651 23.27 -9.27 -4.43
C ASP A 651 24.15 -8.91 -5.64
N GLU A 652 24.38 -7.62 -5.84
CA GLU A 652 25.17 -7.02 -6.93
C GLU A 652 24.84 -7.56 -8.34
N PHE A 653 23.56 -7.86 -8.56
CA PHE A 653 23.11 -8.55 -9.78
C PHE A 653 23.28 -7.72 -11.08
N TYR A 654 23.57 -6.42 -10.99
CA TYR A 654 23.83 -5.56 -12.16
C TYR A 654 24.98 -6.10 -13.04
N ILE A 655 25.90 -6.87 -12.46
CA ILE A 655 27.04 -7.47 -13.18
C ILE A 655 26.56 -8.33 -14.36
N LEU A 656 25.42 -9.00 -14.23
CA LEU A 656 24.85 -9.85 -15.28
C LEU A 656 24.29 -9.07 -16.47
N PHE A 657 24.10 -7.75 -16.35
CA PHE A 657 23.55 -6.90 -17.41
C PHE A 657 24.61 -6.24 -18.28
N ARG A 658 25.90 -6.51 -18.06
CA ARG A 658 26.97 -5.99 -18.91
C ARG A 658 26.92 -6.51 -20.34
N TYR A 659 26.41 -7.74 -20.51
CA TYR A 659 26.35 -8.42 -21.81
C TYR A 659 24.91 -8.81 -22.16
N GLU A 660 24.57 -8.71 -23.44
CA GLU A 660 23.20 -8.89 -23.91
C GLU A 660 22.63 -10.30 -23.64
N TYR A 661 23.43 -11.34 -23.91
CA TYR A 661 22.96 -12.73 -23.69
C TYR A 661 22.75 -13.04 -22.22
N SER A 662 23.62 -12.59 -21.36
CA SER A 662 23.48 -12.76 -19.91
C SER A 662 22.27 -12.02 -19.38
N ALA A 663 22.05 -10.79 -19.83
CA ALA A 663 20.88 -9.99 -19.48
C ALA A 663 19.58 -10.68 -19.93
N ASN A 664 19.54 -11.17 -21.17
CA ASN A 664 18.39 -11.89 -21.72
C ASN A 664 18.14 -13.23 -21.02
N PHE A 665 19.20 -13.98 -20.71
CA PHE A 665 19.11 -15.22 -19.94
C PHE A 665 18.52 -14.95 -18.55
N PHE A 666 19.05 -13.97 -17.82
CA PHE A 666 18.56 -13.59 -16.50
C PHE A 666 17.10 -13.11 -16.55
N TYR A 667 16.72 -12.33 -17.55
CA TYR A 667 15.35 -11.88 -17.73
C TYR A 667 14.37 -13.02 -17.97
N LYS A 668 14.75 -14.01 -18.79
CA LYS A 668 13.93 -15.21 -19.00
C LYS A 668 13.78 -16.02 -17.72
N LEU A 669 14.88 -16.21 -16.98
CA LEU A 669 14.90 -16.89 -15.70
C LEU A 669 14.02 -16.15 -14.67
N TRP A 670 14.13 -14.82 -14.58
CA TRP A 670 13.31 -13.97 -13.73
C TRP A 670 11.81 -14.14 -13.98
N LYS A 671 11.40 -14.23 -15.23
CA LYS A 671 10.01 -14.52 -15.60
C LYS A 671 9.57 -15.94 -15.27
N ARG A 672 10.45 -16.93 -15.51
CA ARG A 672 10.14 -18.35 -15.33
C ARG A 672 10.04 -18.75 -13.87
N ILE A 673 10.89 -18.23 -13.03
CA ILE A 673 10.92 -18.54 -11.59
C ILE A 673 9.54 -18.34 -10.96
N ARG A 674 8.80 -17.32 -11.37
CA ARG A 674 7.43 -17.07 -10.88
C ARG A 674 6.48 -18.25 -11.13
N LYS A 675 6.58 -18.91 -12.28
CA LYS A 675 5.74 -20.08 -12.60
C LYS A 675 6.03 -21.27 -11.68
N TYR A 676 7.21 -21.34 -11.13
CA TYR A 676 7.64 -22.37 -10.18
C TYR A 676 7.53 -21.91 -8.72
N ASN A 677 6.64 -20.97 -8.46
CA ASN A 677 6.38 -20.45 -7.12
C ASN A 677 7.63 -19.86 -6.45
N GLY A 678 8.54 -19.30 -7.22
CA GLY A 678 9.74 -18.61 -6.77
C GLY A 678 9.55 -17.10 -6.74
N LEU A 679 10.24 -16.44 -5.83
CA LEU A 679 10.27 -14.98 -5.68
C LEU A 679 11.72 -14.52 -5.64
N VAL A 680 12.12 -13.67 -6.59
CA VAL A 680 13.50 -13.18 -6.71
C VAL A 680 13.57 -11.73 -6.21
N THR A 681 14.60 -11.45 -5.45
CA THR A 681 14.98 -10.10 -5.02
C THR A 681 16.38 -9.79 -5.54
N GLY A 682 16.48 -8.78 -6.40
CA GLY A 682 17.77 -8.24 -6.86
C GLY A 682 18.19 -7.04 -6.02
N LEU A 683 19.44 -7.05 -5.54
CA LEU A 683 20.02 -5.94 -4.80
C LEU A 683 21.13 -5.30 -5.64
N THR A 684 21.17 -3.97 -5.67
CA THR A 684 22.28 -3.24 -6.30
C THR A 684 22.49 -1.86 -5.71
N GLN A 685 23.75 -1.48 -5.64
CA GLN A 685 24.16 -0.10 -5.33
C GLN A 685 24.47 0.71 -6.61
N ASN A 686 24.69 0.04 -7.75
CA ASN A 686 25.05 0.65 -9.03
C ASN A 686 23.84 0.76 -9.96
N VAL A 687 22.90 1.63 -9.61
CA VAL A 687 21.67 1.83 -10.38
C VAL A 687 21.97 2.38 -11.78
N ASP A 688 22.95 3.27 -11.91
CA ASP A 688 23.37 3.81 -13.21
C ASP A 688 23.82 2.72 -14.19
N GLU A 689 24.68 1.79 -13.73
CA GLU A 689 25.12 0.65 -14.57
C GLU A 689 23.94 -0.24 -14.96
N LEU A 690 23.03 -0.51 -14.03
CA LEU A 690 21.83 -1.30 -14.28
C LEU A 690 20.93 -0.65 -15.34
N LEU A 691 20.72 0.66 -15.24
CA LEU A 691 19.84 1.41 -16.13
C LEU A 691 20.40 1.62 -17.55
N ARG A 692 21.66 1.28 -17.81
CA ARG A 692 22.21 1.23 -19.18
C ARG A 692 21.65 0.08 -20.00
N SER A 693 21.15 -0.97 -19.34
CA SER A 693 20.51 -2.10 -20.01
C SER A 693 19.02 -1.85 -20.22
N ASP A 694 18.55 -1.90 -21.47
CA ASP A 694 17.13 -1.81 -21.81
C ASP A 694 16.32 -2.94 -21.17
N THR A 695 16.90 -4.13 -21.07
CA THR A 695 16.30 -5.28 -20.40
C THR A 695 16.09 -5.02 -18.92
N ALA A 696 17.08 -4.44 -18.23
CA ALA A 696 16.95 -4.08 -16.81
C ALA A 696 15.91 -2.97 -16.60
N ARG A 697 15.86 -1.95 -17.47
CA ARG A 697 14.81 -0.91 -17.45
C ARG A 697 13.42 -1.53 -17.56
N LEU A 698 13.24 -2.47 -18.48
CA LEU A 698 11.96 -3.18 -18.64
C LEU A 698 11.59 -4.00 -17.39
N MET A 699 12.55 -4.66 -16.77
CA MET A 699 12.35 -5.43 -15.54
C MET A 699 11.90 -4.52 -14.38
N LEU A 700 12.58 -3.40 -14.19
CA LEU A 700 12.24 -2.41 -13.15
C LEU A 700 10.86 -1.78 -13.38
N ALA A 701 10.54 -1.38 -14.61
CA ALA A 701 9.25 -0.78 -14.95
C ALA A 701 8.08 -1.73 -14.69
N ASN A 702 8.28 -3.03 -14.95
CA ASN A 702 7.26 -4.08 -14.76
C ASN A 702 7.26 -4.70 -13.35
N SER A 703 8.13 -4.27 -12.45
CA SER A 703 8.16 -4.79 -11.08
C SER A 703 7.07 -4.14 -10.24
N GLU A 704 6.25 -4.95 -9.62
CA GLU A 704 5.19 -4.51 -8.72
C GLU A 704 5.68 -4.21 -7.31
N PHE A 705 6.85 -4.73 -6.92
CA PHE A 705 7.45 -4.49 -5.62
C PHE A 705 8.88 -3.98 -5.75
N LEU A 706 9.10 -2.74 -5.30
CA LEU A 706 10.41 -2.09 -5.31
C LEU A 706 10.65 -1.39 -3.97
N VAL A 707 11.88 -1.48 -3.47
CA VAL A 707 12.33 -0.69 -2.34
C VAL A 707 13.47 0.21 -2.82
N MET A 708 13.23 1.50 -2.78
CA MET A 708 14.19 2.54 -3.18
C MET A 708 14.64 3.26 -1.92
N LEU A 709 15.89 3.06 -1.55
CA LEU A 709 16.55 3.75 -0.45
C LEU A 709 17.25 5.01 -0.98
N ASN A 710 18.14 5.60 -0.19
CA ASN A 710 18.86 6.80 -0.62
C ASN A 710 19.55 6.60 -1.98
N GLN A 711 19.37 7.54 -2.91
CA GLN A 711 19.87 7.47 -4.27
C GLN A 711 20.88 8.58 -4.56
N SER A 712 21.82 8.33 -5.48
CA SER A 712 22.66 9.39 -6.06
C SER A 712 21.83 10.37 -6.89
N ALA A 713 22.35 11.55 -7.16
CA ALA A 713 21.63 12.56 -7.94
C ALA A 713 21.27 12.06 -9.36
N THR A 714 22.17 11.34 -10.00
CA THR A 714 22.01 10.80 -11.35
C THR A 714 20.97 9.68 -11.36
N ASP A 715 21.11 8.71 -10.47
CA ASP A 715 20.20 7.56 -10.36
C ASP A 715 18.78 7.98 -10.05
N ARG A 716 18.63 8.97 -9.17
CA ARG A 716 17.35 9.54 -8.77
C ARG A 716 16.57 10.11 -9.94
N ALA A 717 17.22 10.88 -10.81
CA ALA A 717 16.59 11.47 -11.98
C ALA A 717 16.12 10.40 -12.99
N GLU A 718 16.94 9.40 -13.25
CA GLU A 718 16.61 8.28 -14.14
C GLU A 718 15.46 7.41 -13.58
N LEU A 719 15.50 7.08 -12.29
CA LEU A 719 14.44 6.32 -11.64
C LEU A 719 13.11 7.08 -11.60
N ALA A 720 13.15 8.40 -11.36
CA ALA A 720 11.96 9.24 -11.38
C ALA A 720 11.25 9.19 -12.72
N LYS A 721 12.00 9.28 -13.80
CA LYS A 721 11.47 9.22 -15.18
C LYS A 721 10.93 7.83 -15.49
N LEU A 722 11.65 6.77 -15.12
CA LEU A 722 11.27 5.39 -15.43
C LEU A 722 10.02 4.95 -14.67
N LEU A 723 9.90 5.33 -13.39
CA LEU A 723 8.86 4.86 -12.46
C LEU A 723 7.76 5.89 -12.23
N ASN A 724 7.82 7.04 -12.89
CA ASN A 724 6.89 8.16 -12.72
C ASN A 724 6.77 8.63 -11.27
N ILE A 725 7.91 8.93 -10.65
CA ILE A 725 8.02 9.41 -9.27
C ILE A 725 7.95 10.94 -9.28
N SER A 726 7.08 11.53 -8.45
CA SER A 726 6.97 12.98 -8.31
C SER A 726 8.17 13.61 -7.59
N ASP A 727 8.40 14.91 -7.80
CA ASP A 727 9.49 15.64 -7.12
C ASP A 727 9.37 15.61 -5.59
N ASN A 728 8.14 15.66 -5.06
CA ASN A 728 7.89 15.54 -3.62
C ASN A 728 8.25 14.15 -3.09
N GLN A 729 7.95 13.10 -3.86
CA GLN A 729 8.34 11.73 -3.50
C GLN A 729 9.86 11.55 -3.56
N LEU A 730 10.55 12.19 -4.53
CA LEU A 730 12.01 12.14 -4.64
C LEU A 730 12.73 12.67 -3.38
N GLY A 731 12.10 13.56 -2.63
CA GLY A 731 12.64 14.03 -1.35
C GLY A 731 12.88 12.89 -0.35
N TYR A 732 12.11 11.80 -0.42
CA TYR A 732 12.24 10.64 0.47
C TYR A 732 13.37 9.67 0.10
N VAL A 733 14.06 9.89 -1.03
CA VAL A 733 15.25 9.14 -1.45
C VAL A 733 16.46 10.04 -1.66
N THR A 734 16.40 11.28 -1.14
CA THR A 734 17.42 12.31 -1.30
C THR A 734 18.02 12.65 0.04
N ASN A 735 19.29 12.29 0.25
CA ASN A 735 20.02 12.58 1.49
C ASN A 735 19.27 12.20 2.78
N VAL A 736 18.62 11.05 2.75
CA VAL A 736 17.85 10.52 3.88
C VAL A 736 18.69 9.55 4.71
N PRO A 737 18.35 9.36 5.99
CA PRO A 737 19.03 8.38 6.84
C PRO A 737 18.89 6.94 6.28
N ALA A 738 19.81 6.07 6.69
CA ALA A 738 19.70 4.65 6.37
C ALA A 738 18.37 4.06 6.85
N GLY A 739 17.77 3.20 6.04
CA GLY A 739 16.47 2.61 6.33
C GLY A 739 15.26 3.49 5.95
N CYS A 740 15.48 4.65 5.33
CA CYS A 740 14.42 5.52 4.82
C CYS A 740 14.37 5.47 3.29
N GLY A 741 13.19 5.60 2.72
CA GLY A 741 13.04 5.59 1.28
C GLY A 741 11.60 5.52 0.79
N LEU A 742 11.41 4.93 -0.39
CA LEU A 742 10.12 4.68 -1.03
C LEU A 742 9.92 3.18 -1.24
N ILE A 743 8.72 2.70 -0.96
CA ILE A 743 8.26 1.35 -1.32
C ILE A 743 7.18 1.48 -2.38
N ARG A 744 7.38 0.79 -3.50
CA ARG A 744 6.34 0.55 -4.50
C ARG A 744 5.74 -0.83 -4.27
N CYS A 745 4.42 -0.90 -4.14
CA CYS A 745 3.68 -2.15 -4.01
C CYS A 745 2.38 -2.06 -4.82
N ALA A 746 2.21 -2.93 -5.82
CA ALA A 746 1.02 -2.97 -6.68
C ALA A 746 0.64 -1.60 -7.29
N GLY A 747 1.62 -0.81 -7.70
CA GLY A 747 1.40 0.54 -8.26
C GLY A 747 1.34 1.68 -7.23
N ASN A 748 1.18 1.39 -5.96
CA ASN A 748 1.24 2.38 -4.89
C ASN A 748 2.68 2.67 -4.50
N ILE A 749 3.06 3.94 -4.41
CA ILE A 749 4.38 4.37 -3.95
C ILE A 749 4.21 5.07 -2.62
N VAL A 750 4.79 4.51 -1.57
CA VAL A 750 4.64 4.97 -0.19
C VAL A 750 6.01 5.30 0.39
N PRO A 751 6.20 6.49 0.98
CA PRO A 751 7.42 6.80 1.71
C PRO A 751 7.46 6.04 3.03
N PHE A 752 8.62 5.52 3.38
CA PHE A 752 8.78 4.71 4.59
C PHE A 752 10.02 5.08 5.39
N THR A 753 9.96 4.76 6.66
CA THR A 753 11.09 4.75 7.59
C THR A 753 11.13 3.41 8.29
N ASN A 754 12.32 2.83 8.39
CA ASN A 754 12.52 1.59 9.13
C ASN A 754 13.78 1.71 9.98
N SER A 755 13.61 1.68 11.30
CA SER A 755 14.69 1.65 12.27
C SER A 755 14.51 0.46 13.20
N PHE A 756 15.37 -0.53 13.07
CA PHE A 756 15.37 -1.68 13.96
C PHE A 756 16.12 -1.36 15.25
N PRO A 757 15.66 -1.82 16.45
CA PRO A 757 16.34 -1.56 17.71
C PRO A 757 17.76 -2.12 17.75
N LYS A 758 18.77 -1.26 18.01
CA LYS A 758 20.18 -1.62 17.95
C LYS A 758 20.66 -2.54 19.11
N ASP A 759 19.92 -2.60 20.17
CA ASP A 759 20.19 -3.38 21.38
C ASP A 759 19.76 -4.86 21.28
N THR A 760 19.25 -5.28 20.11
CA THR A 760 18.76 -6.64 19.87
C THR A 760 19.84 -7.53 19.24
N LYS A 761 19.76 -8.85 19.47
CA LYS A 761 20.59 -9.84 18.78
C LYS A 761 20.31 -9.85 17.28
N LEU A 762 19.03 -9.71 16.90
CA LEU A 762 18.63 -9.62 15.50
C LEU A 762 19.30 -8.45 14.78
N TYR A 763 19.37 -7.27 15.39
CA TYR A 763 20.08 -6.14 14.78
C TYR A 763 21.56 -6.47 14.51
N LYS A 764 22.24 -7.08 15.49
CA LYS A 764 23.65 -7.47 15.35
C LYS A 764 23.85 -8.49 14.22
N LEU A 765 22.90 -9.41 14.01
CA LEU A 765 22.92 -10.36 12.89
C LEU A 765 22.72 -9.70 11.53
N MET A 766 21.85 -8.68 11.47
CA MET A 766 21.48 -8.00 10.23
C MET A 766 22.44 -6.86 9.87
N SER A 767 23.14 -6.26 10.85
CA SER A 767 24.05 -5.15 10.62
C SER A 767 25.22 -5.55 9.73
N THR A 768 25.54 -4.69 8.76
CA THR A 768 26.72 -4.80 7.90
C THR A 768 27.93 -4.06 8.44
N ASN A 769 27.75 -3.28 9.52
CA ASN A 769 28.84 -2.48 10.11
C ASN A 769 29.81 -3.38 10.91
N PRO A 770 31.09 -3.48 10.52
CA PRO A 770 32.06 -4.34 11.22
C PRO A 770 32.28 -3.94 12.68
N SER A 771 32.10 -2.69 13.05
CA SER A 771 32.27 -2.22 14.43
C SER A 771 31.15 -2.70 15.37
N GLU A 772 29.97 -2.98 14.83
CA GLU A 772 28.79 -3.45 15.59
C GLU A 772 28.75 -4.97 15.73
N LYS A 773 29.60 -5.71 14.98
CA LYS A 773 29.71 -7.18 15.02
C LYS A 773 30.69 -7.71 16.09
N LYS A 774 31.48 -6.85 16.73
CA LYS A 774 32.57 -7.23 17.65
C LYS A 774 32.17 -7.40 19.12
N GLU A 775 30.92 -7.31 19.48
CA GLU A 775 30.38 -7.62 20.79
C GLU A 775 29.31 -8.73 20.65
#